data_bb5390ea8e564c70b15c2846b9436e99
#
_entry.id   bb5390ea8e564c70b15c2846b9436e99
#
_cell.length_a   1.000
_cell.length_b   1.000
_cell.length_c   1.000
_cell.angle_alpha   90.00
_cell.angle_beta   90.00
_cell.angle_gamma   90.00
#
_symmetry.space_group_name_H-M   'P 1'
#
loop_
_entity.id
_entity.type
_entity.pdbx_description
1 polymer ?
#
loop_
_entity_poly.entity_id
_entity_poly.type
_entity_poly.pdbx_seq_one_letter_code
_entity_poly.pdbx_strand_id
1 'polypeptide(L)'
;MNKLFLLDAYALIFRSYYALIRAPRINSKGLNTSAILGFVNTLNEIITKEKPTYIGVAFDLGKTFRHEAFPPYKAQRQETPEDITLSVPFIKDILRAFHIPILQVEGFEADDVIGTLATKAGKEGIATYMLTPDKDYGQLIRENVFMYRPRHGGGYDIIGEQEIAEKYGISTPAQVIDLLALMGDSADNFPGCPGVGEKTAVKLINEFGSIDELISHTDKLKGKMREKVEGAIEDIKMSKFLATIRTDVPVELNLDELQLQAPDEQKLSEIFAELEFKSLANKILNKTEQKQKSVNSELDLFAVNPHESQVASENASFESLKTIKHDYQLIENQEEAHRICDFFRTKRILSLDTETTSTNAIDAELVGLCFAVEEHKAFYVAIPNDREEALQYVNIFKPVYEDPSILKIGQNLKYDYEVLKNYGVTLGGKMFDTMLAHYVIQPELHHNMDYMAETLLHYKTIHIDELIGPRGKHQKSMRDLDPKDVYEYAAEDADITLQLKNVLEPKLKETGTEDLFWNIEMPLVPVLADMELNGVRLDTDALHDTSMIFTERMNRLEQQIYEKAGETFNISSPKQVGDILFGKMQIMEKPKKTKTGQYVTNEEVLQSLRAKHPIVADILDYRGLKKLLGTYVEALPKLINKRTGHIHTSFNQALTATGRLSSSDPNLQNIPVRSEDGKEIRKCFVPEQDCMFFSADYSQIELRIMAHLSGDENMIEAFRQGFDIHAATAAKIWHKDIADVTSEERKKAKQANFGIIYGITTYGLAQRMEIDNREARELIEGYFATFPKVRAYMEQAKEEARRKGYAETLFGRRRYLPDITSKNGTVRGFAERNAINAPIQGSEADIIKIAMIRIWQRFKAENIRSKMILQVHDELNFSVYPDEKERVEKIVLEEMQGAYQLQVPLIADAGWGKNWLEAH
;
A
#
# COMPACT_ATOMS: atom_id res chain seq x y z
N MET A 1 12.52 40.91 8.02
CA MET A 1 11.20 41.07 8.64
C MET A 1 11.02 40.00 9.69
N ASN A 2 10.62 40.34 10.90
CA ASN A 2 10.33 39.35 11.92
C ASN A 2 9.07 38.56 11.56
N LYS A 3 9.15 37.23 11.58
CA LYS A 3 8.03 36.34 11.29
C LYS A 3 7.63 35.56 12.54
N LEU A 4 6.34 35.57 12.88
CA LEU A 4 5.75 34.70 13.92
C LEU A 4 4.94 33.60 13.27
N PHE A 5 5.21 32.33 13.65
CA PHE A 5 4.39 31.17 13.28
C PHE A 5 3.64 30.66 14.50
N LEU A 6 2.31 30.57 14.39
CA LEU A 6 1.43 29.99 15.41
C LEU A 6 0.77 28.74 14.80
N LEU A 7 1.02 27.58 15.43
CA LEU A 7 0.61 26.28 14.93
C LEU A 7 -0.58 25.74 15.73
N ASP A 8 -1.61 25.28 15.04
CA ASP A 8 -2.72 24.53 15.64
C ASP A 8 -2.32 23.04 15.75
N ALA A 9 -2.06 22.60 17.00
CA ALA A 9 -1.51 21.27 17.25
C ALA A 9 -2.44 20.16 16.79
N TYR A 10 -3.70 20.16 17.28
CA TYR A 10 -4.62 19.06 16.97
C TYR A 10 -4.97 18.99 15.50
N ALA A 11 -5.17 20.10 14.83
CA ALA A 11 -5.44 20.12 13.39
C ALA A 11 -4.28 19.48 12.58
N LEU A 12 -3.03 19.70 12.97
CA LEU A 12 -1.85 19.10 12.35
C LEU A 12 -1.66 17.63 12.76
N ILE A 13 -1.90 17.27 14.03
CA ILE A 13 -1.82 15.90 14.54
C ILE A 13 -2.84 15.00 13.84
N PHE A 14 -4.10 15.41 13.79
CA PHE A 14 -5.14 14.67 13.09
C PHE A 14 -4.84 14.53 11.59
N ARG A 15 -4.39 15.60 10.95
CA ARG A 15 -3.99 15.56 9.54
C ARG A 15 -2.88 14.53 9.30
N SER A 16 -1.87 14.50 10.14
CA SER A 16 -0.73 13.58 10.05
C SER A 16 -1.16 12.13 10.29
N TYR A 17 -1.99 11.88 11.28
CA TYR A 17 -2.55 10.58 11.59
C TYR A 17 -3.36 10.00 10.43
N TYR A 18 -4.32 10.78 9.89
CA TYR A 18 -5.16 10.32 8.79
C TYR A 18 -4.44 10.21 7.45
N ALA A 19 -3.35 10.95 7.24
CA ALA A 19 -2.53 10.81 6.04
C ALA A 19 -1.86 9.43 5.97
N LEU A 20 -1.51 8.85 7.11
CA LEU A 20 -0.83 7.55 7.23
C LEU A 20 -1.74 6.42 7.72
N ILE A 21 -3.04 6.64 7.81
CA ILE A 21 -3.99 5.65 8.37
C ILE A 21 -4.02 4.31 7.61
N ARG A 22 -3.67 4.30 6.32
CA ARG A 22 -3.60 3.09 5.49
C ARG A 22 -2.25 2.36 5.57
N ALA A 23 -1.22 3.04 6.06
CA ALA A 23 0.12 2.51 6.25
C ALA A 23 0.72 3.14 7.52
N PRO A 24 0.20 2.78 8.70
CA PRO A 24 0.62 3.38 9.96
C PRO A 24 2.08 3.04 10.27
N ARG A 25 2.79 3.99 10.88
CA ARG A 25 4.16 3.80 11.36
C ARG A 25 4.08 3.35 12.82
N ILE A 26 4.33 2.07 13.03
CA ILE A 26 4.29 1.45 14.36
C ILE A 26 5.72 1.12 14.74
N ASN A 27 6.17 1.57 15.93
CA ASN A 27 7.50 1.24 16.43
C ASN A 27 7.56 -0.17 17.05
N SER A 28 8.75 -0.66 17.40
CA SER A 28 8.94 -2.01 17.97
C SER A 28 8.17 -2.25 19.28
N LYS A 29 7.77 -1.18 19.99
CA LYS A 29 6.96 -1.23 21.22
C LYS A 29 5.45 -1.23 20.96
N GLY A 30 5.02 -1.27 19.67
CA GLY A 30 3.62 -1.27 19.28
C GLY A 30 2.95 0.12 19.28
N LEU A 31 3.69 1.20 19.49
CA LEU A 31 3.15 2.56 19.43
C LEU A 31 3.01 3.03 17.98
N ASN A 32 1.83 3.50 17.61
CA ASN A 32 1.62 4.15 16.31
C ASN A 32 2.21 5.57 16.35
N THR A 33 3.36 5.74 15.71
CA THR A 33 4.11 7.00 15.67
C THR A 33 3.75 7.90 14.49
N SER A 34 2.78 7.53 13.66
CA SER A 34 2.40 8.26 12.43
C SER A 34 2.06 9.72 12.67
N ALA A 35 1.29 10.00 13.71
CA ALA A 35 0.88 11.36 14.08
C ALA A 35 2.09 12.21 14.50
N ILE A 36 2.99 11.62 15.31
CA ILE A 36 4.22 12.27 15.81
C ILE A 36 5.15 12.58 14.64
N LEU A 37 5.41 11.57 13.79
CA LEU A 37 6.29 11.71 12.63
C LEU A 37 5.84 12.82 11.69
N GLY A 38 4.55 12.84 11.33
CA GLY A 38 4.01 13.85 10.44
C GLY A 38 4.01 15.25 11.06
N PHE A 39 3.72 15.37 12.34
CA PHE A 39 3.77 16.64 13.06
C PHE A 39 5.21 17.19 13.12
N VAL A 40 6.20 16.36 13.49
CA VAL A 40 7.60 16.79 13.61
C VAL A 40 8.20 17.12 12.24
N ASN A 41 7.85 16.39 11.19
CA ASN A 41 8.25 16.75 9.83
C ASN A 41 7.71 18.14 9.43
N THR A 42 6.44 18.42 9.70
CA THR A 42 5.83 19.75 9.44
C THR A 42 6.56 20.83 10.24
N LEU A 43 6.80 20.59 11.53
CA LEU A 43 7.53 21.52 12.39
C LEU A 43 8.95 21.81 11.86
N ASN A 44 9.70 20.76 11.53
CA ASN A 44 11.05 20.90 10.96
C ASN A 44 11.05 21.61 9.61
N GLU A 45 10.05 21.39 8.77
CA GLU A 45 9.90 22.11 7.50
C GLU A 45 9.72 23.61 7.73
N ILE A 46 8.84 24.01 8.65
CA ILE A 46 8.63 25.41 9.00
C ILE A 46 9.92 26.03 9.55
N ILE A 47 10.60 25.38 10.48
CA ILE A 47 11.84 25.90 11.04
C ILE A 47 12.92 26.06 9.97
N THR A 48 13.04 25.12 9.05
CA THR A 48 14.14 25.11 8.08
C THR A 48 13.90 25.95 6.83
N LYS A 49 12.67 25.94 6.31
CA LYS A 49 12.31 26.66 5.06
C LYS A 49 11.89 28.10 5.35
N GLU A 50 10.98 28.30 6.31
CA GLU A 50 10.44 29.62 6.62
C GLU A 50 11.31 30.43 7.55
N LYS A 51 12.15 29.77 8.36
CA LYS A 51 13.09 30.41 9.34
C LYS A 51 12.40 31.47 10.19
N PRO A 52 11.37 31.09 10.96
CA PRO A 52 10.63 32.04 11.76
C PRO A 52 11.53 32.67 12.84
N THR A 53 11.28 33.96 13.15
CA THR A 53 11.92 34.60 14.31
C THR A 53 11.26 34.11 15.61
N TYR A 54 9.93 33.93 15.55
CA TYR A 54 9.10 33.54 16.68
C TYR A 54 8.21 32.37 16.28
N ILE A 55 7.97 31.43 17.22
CA ILE A 55 7.13 30.26 16.98
C ILE A 55 6.44 29.82 18.28
N GLY A 56 5.18 29.39 18.16
CA GLY A 56 4.42 28.80 19.27
C GLY A 56 3.40 27.78 18.78
N VAL A 57 3.07 26.80 19.59
CA VAL A 57 2.13 25.73 19.26
C VAL A 57 0.99 25.70 20.27
N ALA A 58 -0.24 25.89 19.79
CA ALA A 58 -1.43 25.91 20.64
C ALA A 58 -2.13 24.53 20.69
N PHE A 59 -2.56 24.17 21.89
CA PHE A 59 -3.31 22.93 22.16
C PHE A 59 -4.63 23.26 22.85
N ASP A 60 -5.69 22.54 22.52
CA ASP A 60 -6.95 22.55 23.28
C ASP A 60 -6.75 21.98 24.70
N LEU A 61 -7.44 22.57 25.66
CA LEU A 61 -7.39 22.15 27.06
C LEU A 61 -8.80 21.96 27.64
N GLY A 62 -9.34 20.74 27.50
CA GLY A 62 -10.59 20.34 28.11
C GLY A 62 -11.86 21.01 27.55
N LYS A 63 -12.85 21.23 28.44
CA LYS A 63 -14.12 21.88 28.06
C LYS A 63 -13.93 23.40 28.01
N THR A 64 -14.62 24.05 27.10
CA THR A 64 -14.53 25.48 26.82
C THR A 64 -15.85 26.20 27.05
N PHE A 65 -15.84 27.53 27.07
CA PHE A 65 -17.04 28.35 27.20
C PHE A 65 -18.12 28.02 26.16
N ARG A 66 -17.75 27.51 24.98
CA ARG A 66 -18.71 27.08 23.96
C ARG A 66 -19.50 25.85 24.39
N HIS A 67 -18.87 24.88 25.07
CA HIS A 67 -19.53 23.72 25.62
C HIS A 67 -20.50 24.07 26.76
N GLU A 68 -20.19 25.12 27.53
CA GLU A 68 -21.07 25.63 28.61
C GLU A 68 -22.29 26.34 28.03
N ALA A 69 -22.07 27.18 27.01
CA ALA A 69 -23.15 27.92 26.35
C ALA A 69 -24.07 27.05 25.48
N PHE A 70 -23.52 26.02 24.86
CA PHE A 70 -24.25 25.10 23.98
C PHE A 70 -23.77 23.65 24.15
N PRO A 71 -24.35 22.88 25.07
CA PRO A 71 -23.94 21.51 25.36
C PRO A 71 -23.86 20.55 24.14
N PRO A 72 -24.65 20.73 23.05
CA PRO A 72 -24.53 19.94 21.84
C PRO A 72 -23.28 20.27 20.99
N TYR A 73 -22.54 21.34 21.31
CA TYR A 73 -21.35 21.75 20.58
C TYR A 73 -20.31 20.60 20.55
N LYS A 74 -19.86 20.23 19.35
CA LYS A 74 -18.93 19.12 19.11
C LYS A 74 -19.38 17.74 19.65
N ALA A 75 -20.62 17.58 20.15
CA ALA A 75 -21.10 16.32 20.73
C ALA A 75 -21.16 15.14 19.73
N GLN A 76 -21.18 15.42 18.42
CA GLN A 76 -21.18 14.40 17.37
C GLN A 76 -19.75 14.00 16.92
N ARG A 77 -18.70 14.69 17.41
CA ARG A 77 -17.33 14.31 17.12
C ARG A 77 -17.06 12.93 17.72
N GLN A 78 -16.48 12.04 16.91
CA GLN A 78 -15.99 10.76 17.41
C GLN A 78 -14.92 11.00 18.49
N GLU A 79 -14.84 10.09 19.45
CA GLU A 79 -13.76 10.11 20.43
C GLU A 79 -12.40 10.16 19.72
N THR A 80 -11.49 10.93 20.29
CA THR A 80 -10.12 11.03 19.78
C THR A 80 -9.49 9.64 19.74
N PRO A 81 -8.95 9.19 18.60
CA PRO A 81 -8.27 7.92 18.51
C PRO A 81 -7.22 7.75 19.60
N GLU A 82 -7.15 6.57 20.21
CA GLU A 82 -6.21 6.26 21.28
C GLU A 82 -4.76 6.56 20.87
N ASP A 83 -4.39 6.24 19.64
CA ASP A 83 -3.07 6.53 19.05
C ASP A 83 -2.73 8.03 19.08
N ILE A 84 -3.71 8.90 18.83
CA ILE A 84 -3.51 10.36 18.94
C ILE A 84 -3.33 10.75 20.41
N THR A 85 -4.13 10.19 21.30
CA THR A 85 -4.02 10.46 22.73
C THR A 85 -2.64 10.05 23.26
N LEU A 86 -2.12 8.90 22.83
CA LEU A 86 -0.78 8.43 23.17
C LEU A 86 0.34 9.25 22.51
N SER A 87 0.08 9.85 21.36
CA SER A 87 1.06 10.67 20.63
C SER A 87 1.27 12.06 21.23
N VAL A 88 0.23 12.66 21.83
CA VAL A 88 0.28 14.04 22.34
C VAL A 88 1.38 14.28 23.40
N PRO A 89 1.62 13.42 24.39
CA PRO A 89 2.73 13.58 25.35
C PRO A 89 4.10 13.68 24.65
N PHE A 90 4.39 12.77 23.70
CA PHE A 90 5.64 12.80 22.94
C PHE A 90 5.80 14.08 22.13
N ILE A 91 4.74 14.54 21.47
CA ILE A 91 4.76 15.80 20.71
C ILE A 91 5.08 16.98 21.65
N LYS A 92 4.49 17.01 22.85
CA LYS A 92 4.77 18.05 23.85
C LYS A 92 6.22 17.99 24.34
N ASP A 93 6.76 16.80 24.55
CA ASP A 93 8.16 16.63 24.99
C ASP A 93 9.15 17.04 23.89
N ILE A 94 8.83 16.76 22.62
CA ILE A 94 9.60 17.23 21.46
C ILE A 94 9.56 18.75 21.38
N LEU A 95 8.39 19.39 21.55
CA LEU A 95 8.29 20.86 21.57
C LEU A 95 9.11 21.48 22.68
N ARG A 96 9.11 20.88 23.87
CA ARG A 96 9.97 21.33 25.02
C ARG A 96 11.45 21.22 24.68
N ALA A 97 11.85 20.13 24.03
CA ALA A 97 13.22 19.92 23.57
C ALA A 97 13.63 20.90 22.44
N PHE A 98 12.68 21.38 21.63
CA PHE A 98 12.89 22.47 20.68
C PHE A 98 12.82 23.87 21.31
N HIS A 99 12.59 23.99 22.61
CA HIS A 99 12.31 25.24 23.33
C HIS A 99 11.14 26.04 22.73
N ILE A 100 10.15 25.33 22.17
CA ILE A 100 8.96 25.94 21.56
C ILE A 100 7.83 25.96 22.58
N PRO A 101 7.26 27.15 22.90
CA PRO A 101 6.19 27.30 23.86
C PRO A 101 4.94 26.53 23.50
N ILE A 102 4.38 25.81 24.46
CA ILE A 102 3.08 25.16 24.40
C ILE A 102 2.04 26.13 24.95
N LEU A 103 1.19 26.61 24.06
CA LEU A 103 0.19 27.64 24.34
C LEU A 103 -1.14 26.99 24.69
N GLN A 104 -1.59 27.13 25.95
CA GLN A 104 -2.85 26.58 26.45
C GLN A 104 -3.48 27.52 27.48
N VAL A 105 -4.78 27.77 27.35
CA VAL A 105 -5.55 28.59 28.32
C VAL A 105 -6.82 27.81 28.65
N GLU A 106 -7.06 27.59 29.93
CA GLU A 106 -8.26 26.87 30.43
C GLU A 106 -9.53 27.63 30.04
N GLY A 107 -10.52 26.88 29.52
CA GLY A 107 -11.80 27.44 29.09
C GLY A 107 -11.82 27.98 27.67
N PHE A 108 -10.69 27.99 26.95
CA PHE A 108 -10.56 28.46 25.58
C PHE A 108 -10.01 27.37 24.63
N GLU A 109 -10.34 27.46 23.36
CA GLU A 109 -9.81 26.55 22.33
C GLU A 109 -8.47 27.09 21.77
N ALA A 110 -7.70 26.22 21.09
CA ALA A 110 -6.43 26.60 20.47
C ALA A 110 -6.60 27.73 19.47
N ASP A 111 -7.71 27.76 18.74
CA ASP A 111 -8.03 28.80 17.77
C ASP A 111 -8.23 30.18 18.43
N ASP A 112 -8.85 30.24 19.64
CA ASP A 112 -9.01 31.48 20.41
C ASP A 112 -7.64 32.03 20.89
N VAL A 113 -6.76 31.14 21.34
CA VAL A 113 -5.40 31.50 21.77
C VAL A 113 -4.59 32.02 20.60
N ILE A 114 -4.60 31.30 19.47
CA ILE A 114 -3.92 31.72 18.23
C ILE A 114 -4.50 33.03 17.72
N GLY A 115 -5.82 33.18 17.68
CA GLY A 115 -6.52 34.38 17.22
C GLY A 115 -6.14 35.62 18.05
N THR A 116 -6.03 35.44 19.37
CA THR A 116 -5.63 36.52 20.27
C THR A 116 -4.17 36.94 20.04
N LEU A 117 -3.25 35.98 19.99
CA LEU A 117 -1.81 36.26 19.78
C LEU A 117 -1.54 36.82 18.38
N ALA A 118 -2.16 36.27 17.36
CA ALA A 118 -2.04 36.74 15.99
C ALA A 118 -2.54 38.20 15.85
N THR A 119 -3.67 38.51 16.52
CA THR A 119 -4.20 39.86 16.53
C THR A 119 -3.29 40.88 17.21
N LYS A 120 -2.68 40.48 18.36
CA LYS A 120 -1.72 41.32 19.09
C LYS A 120 -0.44 41.54 18.28
N ALA A 121 0.16 40.47 17.74
CA ALA A 121 1.39 40.53 16.97
C ALA A 121 1.22 41.32 15.67
N GLY A 122 0.08 41.16 14.95
CA GLY A 122 -0.23 41.91 13.75
C GLY A 122 -0.33 43.43 13.98
N LYS A 123 -0.89 43.84 15.14
CA LYS A 123 -0.94 45.24 15.56
C LYS A 123 0.45 45.83 15.88
N GLU A 124 1.39 44.98 16.28
CA GLU A 124 2.79 45.37 16.49
C GLU A 124 3.62 45.34 15.20
N GLY A 125 2.99 45.06 14.08
CA GLY A 125 3.64 45.03 12.74
C GLY A 125 4.45 43.78 12.47
N ILE A 126 4.23 42.68 13.24
CA ILE A 126 4.89 41.38 13.08
C ILE A 126 4.10 40.56 12.07
N ALA A 127 4.77 40.16 10.97
CA ALA A 127 4.16 39.25 10.00
C ALA A 127 3.86 37.89 10.63
N THR A 128 2.57 37.61 10.89
CA THR A 128 2.09 36.45 11.66
C THR A 128 1.40 35.44 10.75
N TYR A 129 1.83 34.20 10.80
CA TYR A 129 1.33 33.08 10.00
C TYR A 129 0.67 32.03 10.90
N MET A 130 -0.62 31.83 10.70
CA MET A 130 -1.42 30.80 11.41
C MET A 130 -1.40 29.49 10.61
N LEU A 131 -0.65 28.52 11.08
CA LEU A 131 -0.53 27.22 10.42
C LEU A 131 -1.66 26.29 10.85
N THR A 132 -2.67 26.17 10.00
CA THR A 132 -3.83 25.29 10.21
C THR A 132 -4.52 24.97 8.87
N PRO A 133 -5.10 23.78 8.71
CA PRO A 133 -6.00 23.46 7.59
C PRO A 133 -7.43 23.99 7.81
N ASP A 134 -7.75 24.49 9.00
CA ASP A 134 -9.11 24.90 9.37
C ASP A 134 -9.51 26.21 8.69
N LYS A 135 -10.65 26.16 7.97
CA LYS A 135 -11.19 27.30 7.21
C LYS A 135 -11.66 28.45 8.08
N ASP A 136 -11.98 28.19 9.35
CA ASP A 136 -12.60 29.14 10.26
C ASP A 136 -11.62 30.25 10.68
N TYR A 137 -10.31 29.96 10.62
CA TYR A 137 -9.25 30.97 10.79
C TYR A 137 -9.26 32.07 9.75
N GLY A 138 -9.99 31.90 8.63
CA GLY A 138 -10.19 32.94 7.63
C GLY A 138 -10.75 34.24 8.18
N GLN A 139 -11.53 34.18 9.28
CA GLN A 139 -12.07 35.36 9.97
C GLN A 139 -11.01 36.26 10.66
N LEU A 140 -9.83 35.68 10.94
CA LEU A 140 -8.74 36.35 11.65
C LEU A 140 -7.79 37.12 10.73
N ILE A 141 -7.87 36.89 9.43
CA ILE A 141 -6.97 37.47 8.43
C ILE A 141 -7.16 39.01 8.38
N ARG A 142 -6.05 39.71 8.46
CA ARG A 142 -5.96 41.18 8.43
C ARG A 142 -4.53 41.59 8.08
N GLU A 143 -4.26 42.91 8.05
CA GLU A 143 -2.90 43.42 7.86
C GLU A 143 -1.92 42.70 8.80
N ASN A 144 -0.81 42.21 8.25
CA ASN A 144 0.24 41.42 8.94
C ASN A 144 -0.21 40.06 9.53
N VAL A 145 -1.45 39.58 9.29
CA VAL A 145 -1.95 38.29 9.79
C VAL A 145 -2.44 37.43 8.62
N PHE A 146 -1.79 36.31 8.40
CA PHE A 146 -2.00 35.43 7.27
C PHE A 146 -2.34 34.02 7.74
N MET A 147 -3.16 33.30 6.98
CA MET A 147 -3.33 31.88 7.15
C MET A 147 -2.31 31.14 6.28
N TYR A 148 -1.57 30.21 6.90
CA TYR A 148 -0.58 29.34 6.25
C TYR A 148 -1.18 27.94 6.16
N ARG A 149 -1.78 27.62 5.02
CA ARG A 149 -2.62 26.44 4.85
C ARG A 149 -1.90 25.32 4.11
N PRO A 150 -1.76 24.11 4.71
CA PRO A 150 -1.18 22.96 4.03
C PRO A 150 -1.99 22.53 2.81
N ARG A 151 -1.33 22.29 1.66
CA ARG A 151 -1.95 21.76 0.43
C ARG A 151 -2.12 20.23 0.48
N HIS A 152 -3.08 19.71 -0.30
CA HIS A 152 -3.10 18.31 -0.69
C HIS A 152 -2.02 18.09 -1.76
N GLY A 153 -1.08 17.14 -1.50
CA GLY A 153 0.04 16.88 -2.43
C GLY A 153 1.33 17.63 -2.11
N GLY A 154 1.41 18.33 -0.95
CA GLY A 154 2.60 19.01 -0.46
C GLY A 154 2.60 20.52 -0.68
N GLY A 155 3.44 21.24 0.10
CA GLY A 155 3.52 22.71 0.10
C GLY A 155 2.38 23.40 0.84
N TYR A 156 2.40 24.73 0.81
CA TYR A 156 1.46 25.57 1.57
C TYR A 156 0.92 26.72 0.71
N ASP A 157 -0.30 27.17 1.02
CA ASP A 157 -0.89 28.41 0.51
C ASP A 157 -0.77 29.49 1.59
N ILE A 158 -0.26 30.65 1.23
CA ILE A 158 -0.35 31.85 2.06
C ILE A 158 -1.63 32.56 1.64
N ILE A 159 -2.56 32.74 2.57
CA ILE A 159 -3.88 33.31 2.32
C ILE A 159 -3.98 34.61 3.10
N GLY A 160 -4.09 35.70 2.40
CA GLY A 160 -4.32 37.07 2.92
C GLY A 160 -5.74 37.54 2.66
N GLU A 161 -5.97 38.85 2.87
CA GLU A 161 -7.30 39.44 2.75
C GLU A 161 -7.91 39.29 1.36
N GLN A 162 -7.09 39.48 0.32
CA GLN A 162 -7.55 39.38 -1.06
C GLN A 162 -7.98 37.94 -1.41
N GLU A 163 -7.18 36.95 -1.07
CA GLU A 163 -7.46 35.56 -1.37
C GLU A 163 -8.72 35.05 -0.64
N ILE A 164 -8.97 35.49 0.60
CA ILE A 164 -10.21 35.19 1.31
C ILE A 164 -11.43 35.84 0.68
N ALA A 165 -11.31 37.12 0.34
CA ALA A 165 -12.39 37.88 -0.31
C ALA A 165 -12.78 37.22 -1.65
N GLU A 166 -11.81 36.90 -2.49
CA GLU A 166 -12.04 36.22 -3.77
C GLU A 166 -12.63 34.83 -3.59
N LYS A 167 -12.08 34.03 -2.64
CA LYS A 167 -12.52 32.65 -2.40
C LYS A 167 -13.98 32.54 -1.98
N TYR A 168 -14.42 33.39 -1.09
CA TYR A 168 -15.79 33.37 -0.55
C TYR A 168 -16.73 34.38 -1.22
N GLY A 169 -16.25 35.26 -2.08
CA GLY A 169 -17.05 36.30 -2.71
C GLY A 169 -17.59 37.29 -1.70
N ILE A 170 -16.80 37.68 -0.69
CA ILE A 170 -17.13 38.62 0.39
C ILE A 170 -16.24 39.84 0.36
N SER A 171 -16.63 40.90 1.05
CA SER A 171 -15.91 42.18 1.04
C SER A 171 -14.77 42.24 2.07
N THR A 172 -14.92 41.54 3.18
CA THR A 172 -13.92 41.54 4.28
C THR A 172 -13.77 40.15 4.91
N PRO A 173 -12.59 39.78 5.42
CA PRO A 173 -12.39 38.49 6.12
C PRO A 173 -13.30 38.30 7.32
N ALA A 174 -13.68 39.36 8.03
CA ALA A 174 -14.59 39.28 9.19
C ALA A 174 -15.97 38.70 8.83
N GLN A 175 -16.41 38.87 7.58
CA GLN A 175 -17.68 38.28 7.09
C GLN A 175 -17.68 36.73 7.01
N VAL A 176 -16.53 36.07 7.17
CA VAL A 176 -16.45 34.60 7.29
C VAL A 176 -17.27 34.13 8.49
N ILE A 177 -17.28 34.89 9.61
CA ILE A 177 -18.12 34.60 10.79
C ILE A 177 -19.59 34.57 10.40
N ASP A 178 -20.06 35.57 9.66
CA ASP A 178 -21.44 35.68 9.25
C ASP A 178 -21.86 34.60 8.26
N LEU A 179 -20.94 34.18 7.36
CA LEU A 179 -21.18 33.05 6.48
C LEU A 179 -21.35 31.75 7.26
N LEU A 180 -20.44 31.46 8.20
CA LEU A 180 -20.49 30.26 9.05
C LEU A 180 -21.77 30.25 9.92
N ALA A 181 -22.15 31.38 10.46
CA ALA A 181 -23.33 31.52 11.28
C ALA A 181 -24.62 31.27 10.50
N LEU A 182 -24.70 31.67 9.23
CA LEU A 182 -25.83 31.37 8.35
C LEU A 182 -25.86 29.92 7.87
N MET A 183 -24.69 29.35 7.51
CA MET A 183 -24.61 28.00 6.99
C MET A 183 -24.76 26.94 8.07
N GLY A 184 -24.37 27.24 9.31
CA GLY A 184 -24.11 26.25 10.34
C GLY A 184 -22.88 25.39 10.03
N ASP A 185 -22.47 24.55 10.97
CA ASP A 185 -21.41 23.55 10.75
C ASP A 185 -21.81 22.20 11.38
N SER A 186 -21.91 21.18 10.54
CA SER A 186 -22.24 19.84 10.96
C SER A 186 -21.09 19.13 11.70
N ALA A 187 -19.84 19.56 11.50
CA ALA A 187 -18.68 19.00 12.19
C ALA A 187 -18.60 19.49 13.64
N ASP A 188 -18.98 20.75 13.87
CA ASP A 188 -19.02 21.36 15.20
C ASP A 188 -20.42 21.39 15.81
N ASN A 189 -21.37 20.86 15.05
CA ASN A 189 -22.75 20.67 15.48
C ASN A 189 -23.46 21.95 15.93
N PHE A 190 -23.34 23.03 15.14
CA PHE A 190 -24.14 24.23 15.37
C PHE A 190 -25.11 24.49 14.18
N PRO A 191 -26.35 25.00 14.47
CA PRO A 191 -27.50 24.78 13.58
C PRO A 191 -27.50 25.61 12.31
N GLY A 192 -27.05 26.88 12.33
CA GLY A 192 -27.21 27.82 11.23
C GLY A 192 -28.67 28.15 10.89
N CYS A 193 -28.91 28.68 9.70
CA CYS A 193 -30.23 28.88 9.15
C CYS A 193 -30.67 27.70 8.29
N PRO A 194 -31.75 26.96 8.63
CA PRO A 194 -32.15 25.76 7.91
C PRO A 194 -32.39 26.00 6.41
N GLY A 195 -31.63 25.27 5.56
CA GLY A 195 -31.74 25.36 4.11
C GLY A 195 -31.07 26.59 3.50
N VAL A 196 -30.18 27.25 4.22
CA VAL A 196 -29.24 28.27 3.71
C VAL A 196 -27.87 27.60 3.55
N GLY A 197 -27.41 27.42 2.31
CA GLY A 197 -26.09 26.96 1.97
C GLY A 197 -25.19 28.12 1.54
N GLU A 198 -23.90 27.83 1.26
CA GLU A 198 -22.84 28.80 0.97
C GLU A 198 -23.26 29.90 -0.03
N LYS A 199 -23.79 29.52 -1.21
CA LYS A 199 -24.22 30.46 -2.23
C LYS A 199 -25.30 31.45 -1.75
N THR A 200 -26.22 30.96 -0.92
CA THR A 200 -27.31 31.79 -0.38
C THR A 200 -26.78 32.67 0.74
N ALA A 201 -25.92 32.14 1.60
CA ALA A 201 -25.26 32.91 2.66
C ALA A 201 -24.43 34.08 2.08
N VAL A 202 -23.59 33.78 1.08
CA VAL A 202 -22.79 34.83 0.37
C VAL A 202 -23.69 35.91 -0.21
N LYS A 203 -24.80 35.51 -0.86
CA LYS A 203 -25.76 36.50 -1.42
C LYS A 203 -26.35 37.38 -0.35
N LEU A 204 -26.79 36.79 0.78
CA LEU A 204 -27.38 37.54 1.88
C LEU A 204 -26.36 38.48 2.54
N ILE A 205 -25.14 38.04 2.77
CA ILE A 205 -24.09 38.85 3.38
C ILE A 205 -23.68 40.00 2.44
N ASN A 206 -23.59 39.78 1.12
CA ASN A 206 -23.29 40.83 0.16
C ASN A 206 -24.45 41.85 0.01
N GLU A 207 -25.70 41.42 0.22
CA GLU A 207 -26.88 42.29 0.16
C GLU A 207 -27.04 43.14 1.44
N PHE A 208 -26.81 42.54 2.62
CA PHE A 208 -27.06 43.17 3.92
C PHE A 208 -25.79 43.63 4.66
N GLY A 209 -24.61 43.19 4.21
CA GLY A 209 -23.32 43.53 4.82
C GLY A 209 -22.95 42.68 6.01
N SER A 210 -23.89 42.35 6.91
CA SER A 210 -23.69 41.47 8.08
C SER A 210 -24.97 40.77 8.49
N ILE A 211 -24.83 39.72 9.39
CA ILE A 211 -25.99 39.08 10.01
C ILE A 211 -26.81 40.04 10.85
N ASP A 212 -26.20 40.94 11.58
CA ASP A 212 -26.92 41.88 12.44
C ASP A 212 -27.82 42.79 11.62
N GLU A 213 -27.33 43.27 10.46
CA GLU A 213 -28.12 44.06 9.49
C GLU A 213 -29.21 43.18 8.82
N LEU A 214 -28.89 41.93 8.48
CA LEU A 214 -29.89 40.98 7.94
C LEU A 214 -31.03 40.73 8.91
N ILE A 215 -30.77 40.52 10.18
CA ILE A 215 -31.77 40.28 11.22
C ILE A 215 -32.60 41.53 11.47
N SER A 216 -31.97 42.71 11.43
CA SER A 216 -32.66 43.99 11.64
C SER A 216 -33.54 44.41 10.46
N HIS A 217 -33.30 43.85 9.26
CA HIS A 217 -34.03 44.22 8.02
C HIS A 217 -34.67 43.01 7.34
N THR A 218 -35.24 42.06 8.12
CA THR A 218 -35.90 40.86 7.56
C THR A 218 -37.10 41.24 6.69
N ASP A 219 -37.66 42.44 6.85
CA ASP A 219 -38.73 43.00 6.02
C ASP A 219 -38.35 43.16 4.55
N LYS A 220 -37.05 43.30 4.25
CA LYS A 220 -36.55 43.34 2.87
C LYS A 220 -36.48 41.99 2.19
N LEU A 221 -36.51 40.92 2.96
CA LEU A 221 -36.58 39.56 2.44
C LEU A 221 -37.98 39.22 1.92
N LYS A 222 -38.04 38.35 0.87
CA LYS A 222 -39.34 37.98 0.25
C LYS A 222 -39.60 36.45 0.43
N GLY A 223 -40.88 36.13 0.63
CA GLY A 223 -41.41 34.76 0.62
C GLY A 223 -40.73 33.84 1.65
N LYS A 224 -40.50 32.61 1.27
CA LYS A 224 -39.95 31.56 2.16
C LYS A 224 -38.59 31.91 2.79
N MET A 225 -37.81 32.79 2.19
CA MET A 225 -36.52 33.17 2.77
C MET A 225 -36.72 34.04 4.02
N ARG A 226 -37.71 34.95 4.01
CA ARG A 226 -38.04 35.74 5.18
C ARG A 226 -38.48 34.82 6.35
N GLU A 227 -39.41 33.89 6.08
CA GLU A 227 -39.91 32.96 7.08
C GLU A 227 -38.79 32.12 7.70
N LYS A 228 -37.84 31.66 6.86
CA LYS A 228 -36.69 30.87 7.33
C LYS A 228 -35.77 31.66 8.23
N VAL A 229 -35.38 32.88 7.82
CA VAL A 229 -34.48 33.73 8.61
C VAL A 229 -35.13 34.15 9.91
N GLU A 230 -36.43 34.65 9.87
CA GLU A 230 -37.16 35.01 11.06
C GLU A 230 -37.36 33.85 12.04
N GLY A 231 -37.63 32.62 11.51
CA GLY A 231 -37.81 31.42 12.33
C GLY A 231 -36.48 30.87 12.93
N ALA A 232 -35.31 31.29 12.41
CA ALA A 232 -34.02 30.81 12.82
C ALA A 232 -33.12 31.87 13.51
N ILE A 233 -33.69 33.02 13.91
CA ILE A 233 -32.88 34.14 14.47
C ILE A 233 -32.03 33.68 15.66
N GLU A 234 -32.58 32.95 16.59
CA GLU A 234 -31.86 32.48 17.78
C GLU A 234 -30.77 31.44 17.40
N ASP A 235 -31.05 30.55 16.46
CA ASP A 235 -30.07 29.58 15.96
C ASP A 235 -28.94 30.28 15.23
N ILE A 236 -29.22 31.30 14.43
CA ILE A 236 -28.22 32.12 13.75
C ILE A 236 -27.32 32.88 14.74
N LYS A 237 -27.93 33.50 15.77
CA LYS A 237 -27.15 34.17 16.83
C LYS A 237 -26.28 33.20 17.61
N MET A 238 -26.81 32.05 17.97
CA MET A 238 -26.04 31.00 18.65
C MET A 238 -24.89 30.52 17.75
N SER A 239 -25.16 30.27 16.49
CA SER A 239 -24.13 29.88 15.51
C SER A 239 -23.08 30.94 15.32
N LYS A 240 -23.45 32.23 15.28
CA LYS A 240 -22.48 33.34 15.25
C LYS A 240 -21.59 33.34 16.49
N PHE A 241 -22.16 33.16 17.68
CA PHE A 241 -21.40 33.05 18.93
C PHE A 241 -20.43 31.86 18.92
N LEU A 242 -20.86 30.69 18.47
CA LEU A 242 -20.04 29.48 18.42
C LEU A 242 -18.95 29.56 17.36
N ALA A 243 -19.23 30.11 16.18
CA ALA A 243 -18.26 30.26 15.07
C ALA A 243 -17.25 31.38 15.31
N THR A 244 -17.50 32.32 16.22
CA THR A 244 -16.59 33.43 16.49
C THR A 244 -15.37 32.99 17.28
N ILE A 245 -14.19 33.13 16.67
CA ILE A 245 -12.90 32.95 17.37
C ILE A 245 -12.63 34.16 18.24
N ARG A 246 -12.44 33.94 19.54
CA ARG A 246 -12.16 35.00 20.50
C ARG A 246 -10.74 35.55 20.28
N THR A 247 -10.59 36.86 20.40
CA THR A 247 -9.31 37.58 20.26
C THR A 247 -8.93 38.39 21.54
N ASP A 248 -9.60 38.04 22.62
CA ASP A 248 -9.47 38.67 23.95
C ASP A 248 -9.16 37.67 25.08
N VAL A 249 -8.61 36.50 24.72
CA VAL A 249 -8.14 35.48 25.66
C VAL A 249 -7.11 36.11 26.60
N PRO A 250 -7.10 35.78 27.95
CA PRO A 250 -6.13 36.28 28.90
C PRO A 250 -4.74 35.60 28.72
N VAL A 251 -4.14 35.83 27.55
CA VAL A 251 -2.78 35.38 27.17
C VAL A 251 -1.97 36.60 26.74
N GLU A 252 -0.75 36.75 27.25
CA GLU A 252 0.16 37.81 26.87
C GLU A 252 1.01 37.42 25.68
N LEU A 253 1.32 38.41 24.81
CA LEU A 253 2.27 38.21 23.72
C LEU A 253 3.68 38.42 24.27
N ASN A 254 4.32 37.32 24.70
CA ASN A 254 5.70 37.37 25.20
C ASN A 254 6.65 36.92 24.04
N LEU A 255 7.23 37.89 23.35
CA LEU A 255 8.12 37.63 22.22
C LEU A 255 9.44 36.95 22.64
N ASP A 256 9.90 37.16 23.86
CA ASP A 256 11.14 36.54 24.36
C ASP A 256 10.94 35.04 24.55
N GLU A 257 9.77 34.61 25.02
CA GLU A 257 9.41 33.20 25.12
C GLU A 257 9.14 32.54 23.76
N LEU A 258 8.57 33.29 22.82
CA LEU A 258 8.26 32.79 21.46
C LEU A 258 9.49 32.78 20.56
N GLN A 259 10.61 33.37 20.95
CA GLN A 259 11.82 33.42 20.12
C GLN A 259 12.35 32.01 19.84
N LEU A 260 12.53 31.66 18.55
CA LEU A 260 13.07 30.37 18.18
C LEU A 260 14.52 30.22 18.65
N GLN A 261 14.76 29.23 19.51
CA GLN A 261 16.06 28.93 20.10
C GLN A 261 16.67 27.69 19.46
N ALA A 262 17.97 27.44 19.70
CA ALA A 262 18.59 26.17 19.33
C ALA A 262 17.96 25.03 20.17
N PRO A 263 17.67 23.87 19.56
CA PRO A 263 17.07 22.76 20.28
C PRO A 263 18.07 22.11 21.27
N ASP A 264 17.52 21.47 22.29
CA ASP A 264 18.24 20.52 23.13
C ASP A 264 18.45 19.23 22.36
N GLU A 265 19.61 19.13 21.69
CA GLU A 265 19.97 18.02 20.80
C GLU A 265 20.03 16.68 21.54
N GLN A 266 20.50 16.67 22.79
CA GLN A 266 20.56 15.45 23.60
C GLN A 266 19.16 14.92 23.89
N LYS A 267 18.28 15.79 24.35
CA LYS A 267 16.90 15.42 24.69
C LYS A 267 16.09 14.99 23.45
N LEU A 268 16.29 15.67 22.31
CA LEU A 268 15.69 15.23 21.04
C LEU A 268 16.22 13.88 20.60
N SER A 269 17.53 13.62 20.76
CA SER A 269 18.12 12.33 20.43
C SER A 269 17.51 11.20 21.26
N GLU A 270 17.32 11.42 22.58
CA GLU A 270 16.67 10.45 23.46
C GLU A 270 15.21 10.16 23.04
N ILE A 271 14.42 11.22 22.76
CA ILE A 271 13.02 11.06 22.35
C ILE A 271 12.92 10.40 20.97
N PHE A 272 13.76 10.81 20.02
CA PHE A 272 13.77 10.21 18.68
C PHE A 272 14.26 8.76 18.70
N ALA A 273 15.19 8.40 19.59
CA ALA A 273 15.59 7.03 19.83
C ALA A 273 14.41 6.20 20.38
N GLU A 274 13.69 6.72 21.37
CA GLU A 274 12.51 6.06 21.94
C GLU A 274 11.38 5.85 20.89
N LEU A 275 11.17 6.83 20.01
CA LEU A 275 10.18 6.80 18.94
C LEU A 275 10.68 6.06 17.69
N GLU A 276 11.96 5.70 17.64
CA GLU A 276 12.61 5.06 16.47
C GLU A 276 12.67 5.98 15.24
N PHE A 277 12.87 7.28 15.39
CA PHE A 277 12.91 8.29 14.34
C PHE A 277 14.32 8.62 13.84
N LYS A 278 15.07 7.62 13.36
CA LYS A 278 16.48 7.78 12.92
C LYS A 278 16.66 8.79 11.81
N SER A 279 15.90 8.66 10.73
CA SER A 279 15.96 9.59 9.59
C SER A 279 15.69 11.03 10.04
N LEU A 280 14.72 11.21 10.93
CA LEU A 280 14.37 12.50 11.48
C LEU A 280 15.48 13.06 12.40
N ALA A 281 16.08 12.19 13.22
CA ALA A 281 17.24 12.53 14.05
C ALA A 281 18.42 13.00 13.17
N ASN A 282 18.78 12.25 12.16
CA ASN A 282 19.83 12.63 11.21
C ASN A 282 19.54 13.96 10.51
N LYS A 283 18.31 14.17 10.10
CA LYS A 283 17.87 15.40 9.40
C LYS A 283 17.89 16.64 10.29
N ILE A 284 17.61 16.48 11.58
CA ILE A 284 17.47 17.58 12.55
C ILE A 284 18.76 17.82 13.32
N LEU A 285 19.46 16.78 13.77
CA LEU A 285 20.62 16.86 14.66
C LEU A 285 21.97 16.98 13.91
N ASN A 286 22.12 16.37 12.72
CA ASN A 286 23.39 16.35 11.96
C ASN A 286 23.61 17.55 11.02
N LYS A 287 23.07 18.73 11.34
CA LYS A 287 23.22 19.93 10.50
C LYS A 287 24.59 20.62 10.56
N THR A 288 25.59 20.10 11.24
CA THR A 288 26.85 20.83 11.48
C THR A 288 27.90 20.67 10.38
N GLU A 289 27.74 19.79 9.38
CA GLU A 289 28.77 19.53 8.35
C GLU A 289 28.40 19.67 6.88
N GLN A 290 27.28 20.32 6.51
CA GLN A 290 27.03 20.60 5.10
C GLN A 290 26.47 21.99 4.84
N LYS A 291 27.35 23.03 4.91
CA LYS A 291 27.23 24.21 4.08
C LYS A 291 27.98 23.94 2.78
N GLN A 292 27.29 23.42 1.76
CA GLN A 292 27.41 23.76 0.34
C GLN A 292 26.80 22.67 -0.57
N LYS A 293 25.93 23.14 -1.49
CA LYS A 293 25.25 22.44 -2.60
C LYS A 293 23.99 21.65 -2.16
N SER A 294 22.84 21.89 -2.70
CA SER A 294 22.36 22.52 -3.95
C SER A 294 20.85 22.72 -3.88
N VAL A 295 20.40 23.69 -4.61
CA VAL A 295 19.02 23.96 -4.99
C VAL A 295 18.51 22.84 -5.91
N ASN A 296 17.25 22.44 -5.73
CA ASN A 296 16.40 21.60 -6.57
C ASN A 296 16.18 20.15 -6.07
N SER A 297 15.16 20.01 -5.26
CA SER A 297 14.17 18.93 -5.37
C SER A 297 12.91 19.28 -4.57
N GLU A 298 12.14 20.21 -5.11
CA GLU A 298 10.71 20.31 -4.80
C GLU A 298 10.04 19.20 -5.59
N LEU A 299 9.49 18.20 -4.90
CA LEU A 299 8.45 17.23 -5.33
C LEU A 299 8.70 15.84 -4.75
N ASP A 300 8.64 15.67 -3.43
CA ASP A 300 8.43 14.33 -2.87
C ASP A 300 8.06 14.33 -1.37
N LEU A 301 7.00 15.06 -0.99
CA LEU A 301 6.51 15.01 0.38
C LEU A 301 5.46 13.89 0.59
N PHE A 302 5.05 13.21 -0.49
CA PHE A 302 4.02 12.15 -0.48
C PHE A 302 4.37 10.89 -1.29
N ALA A 303 5.54 10.86 -1.94
CA ALA A 303 6.06 9.60 -2.42
C ALA A 303 6.50 8.80 -1.20
N VAL A 304 5.83 7.68 -0.98
CA VAL A 304 6.28 6.65 -0.06
C VAL A 304 7.61 6.16 -0.60
N ASN A 305 8.71 6.72 -0.11
CA ASN A 305 10.02 6.12 -0.31
C ASN A 305 10.02 4.78 0.44
N PRO A 306 10.18 3.64 -0.22
CA PRO A 306 10.18 2.33 0.43
C PRO A 306 11.37 2.09 1.35
N HIS A 307 12.27 3.05 1.52
CA HIS A 307 13.58 2.89 2.17
C HIS A 307 13.72 3.49 3.58
N GLU A 308 12.64 3.98 4.20
CA GLU A 308 12.75 4.53 5.54
C GLU A 308 11.83 3.85 6.54
N SER A 309 12.27 2.77 7.11
CA SER A 309 11.80 2.33 8.43
C SER A 309 12.93 1.66 9.18
N GLN A 310 13.30 2.33 10.27
CA GLN A 310 13.58 1.75 11.59
C GLN A 310 15.02 1.76 12.06
N VAL A 311 15.27 1.69 13.30
CA VAL A 311 15.02 0.96 14.54
C VAL A 311 15.57 1.74 15.73
N ALA A 312 15.00 1.57 16.91
CA ALA A 312 15.49 2.09 18.16
C ALA A 312 16.56 1.21 18.79
N SER A 313 17.56 1.81 19.39
CA SER A 313 18.04 1.47 20.73
C SER A 313 19.20 2.38 21.15
N GLU A 314 19.27 2.65 22.41
CA GLU A 314 20.36 3.14 23.29
C GLU A 314 21.70 3.48 22.59
N ASN A 315 22.23 4.66 22.85
CA ASN A 315 23.62 5.16 22.64
C ASN A 315 24.70 4.23 22.05
N ALA A 316 24.36 3.42 21.02
CA ALA A 316 25.31 2.70 20.21
C ALA A 316 25.31 3.35 18.84
N SER A 317 26.39 3.99 18.45
CA SER A 317 26.69 4.28 17.05
C SER A 317 26.54 2.97 16.28
N PHE A 318 25.74 2.96 15.17
CA PHE A 318 25.69 1.80 14.29
C PHE A 318 27.11 1.40 13.93
N GLU A 319 27.36 0.11 13.96
CA GLU A 319 28.54 -0.42 13.31
C GLU A 319 28.43 -0.20 11.79
N SER A 320 29.53 -0.04 11.15
CA SER A 320 29.63 0.13 9.70
C SER A 320 31.00 -0.36 9.27
N LEU A 321 31.24 -0.52 8.00
CA LEU A 321 32.53 -0.93 7.49
C LEU A 321 33.68 -0.06 8.01
N LYS A 322 33.44 1.21 8.30
CA LYS A 322 34.45 2.15 8.86
C LYS A 322 34.76 1.91 10.33
N THR A 323 33.91 1.23 11.07
CA THR A 323 34.02 1.05 12.53
C THR A 323 34.39 -0.36 12.95
N ILE A 324 34.19 -1.36 12.08
CA ILE A 324 34.53 -2.76 12.33
C ILE A 324 35.86 -3.15 11.70
N LYS A 325 36.55 -4.11 12.31
CA LYS A 325 37.73 -4.73 11.70
C LYS A 325 37.26 -5.84 10.75
N HIS A 326 37.65 -5.74 9.48
CA HIS A 326 37.26 -6.68 8.44
C HIS A 326 38.45 -7.06 7.57
N ASP A 327 38.33 -8.16 6.81
CA ASP A 327 39.30 -8.67 5.86
C ASP A 327 38.58 -8.96 4.53
N TYR A 328 38.41 -7.90 3.73
CA TYR A 328 37.78 -7.99 2.42
C TYR A 328 38.86 -7.99 1.33
N GLN A 329 38.78 -8.91 0.40
CA GLN A 329 39.81 -9.14 -0.61
C GLN A 329 39.25 -8.98 -2.02
N LEU A 330 39.88 -8.12 -2.81
CA LEU A 330 39.67 -7.98 -4.24
C LEU A 330 40.50 -9.04 -4.99
N ILE A 331 39.88 -9.80 -5.86
CA ILE A 331 40.47 -10.86 -6.69
C ILE A 331 40.36 -10.42 -8.16
N GLU A 332 41.49 -10.17 -8.78
CA GLU A 332 41.56 -9.64 -10.15
C GLU A 332 42.15 -10.65 -11.16
N ASN A 333 42.62 -11.82 -10.71
CA ASN A 333 43.27 -12.81 -11.60
C ASN A 333 42.76 -14.24 -11.32
N GLN A 334 42.90 -15.10 -12.34
CA GLN A 334 42.42 -16.48 -12.28
C GLN A 334 43.20 -17.37 -11.30
N GLU A 335 44.50 -17.12 -11.07
CA GLU A 335 45.31 -17.89 -10.13
C GLU A 335 44.76 -17.72 -8.68
N GLU A 336 44.53 -16.50 -8.28
CA GLU A 336 43.88 -16.21 -6.99
C GLU A 336 42.45 -16.77 -6.91
N ALA A 337 41.66 -16.66 -8.00
CA ALA A 337 40.30 -17.23 -8.08
C ALA A 337 40.34 -18.76 -7.86
N HIS A 338 41.27 -19.48 -8.46
CA HIS A 338 41.43 -20.91 -8.21
C HIS A 338 41.82 -21.22 -6.76
N ARG A 339 42.71 -20.44 -6.17
CA ARG A 339 43.14 -20.62 -4.76
C ARG A 339 41.96 -20.45 -3.79
N ILE A 340 41.13 -19.42 -3.98
CA ILE A 340 39.97 -19.20 -3.10
C ILE A 340 38.86 -20.20 -3.37
N CYS A 341 38.67 -20.66 -4.60
CA CYS A 341 37.73 -21.72 -4.92
C CYS A 341 38.06 -23.01 -4.17
N ASP A 342 39.35 -23.42 -4.16
CA ASP A 342 39.83 -24.57 -3.41
C ASP A 342 39.60 -24.40 -1.88
N PHE A 343 39.78 -23.16 -1.38
CA PHE A 343 39.43 -22.86 0.01
C PHE A 343 37.92 -23.01 0.29
N PHE A 344 37.06 -22.52 -0.60
CA PHE A 344 35.61 -22.67 -0.41
C PHE A 344 35.11 -24.12 -0.45
N ARG A 345 35.77 -24.98 -1.25
CA ARG A 345 35.46 -26.42 -1.29
C ARG A 345 35.65 -27.13 0.06
N THR A 346 36.45 -26.53 0.96
CA THR A 346 36.63 -27.05 2.33
C THR A 346 35.55 -26.65 3.30
N LYS A 347 34.62 -25.75 2.89
CA LYS A 347 33.60 -25.14 3.75
C LYS A 347 32.26 -25.87 3.62
N ARG A 348 31.41 -25.67 4.63
CA ARG A 348 30.03 -26.23 4.66
C ARG A 348 28.97 -25.20 4.29
N ILE A 349 29.32 -23.93 4.33
CA ILE A 349 28.46 -22.81 4.02
C ILE A 349 29.17 -21.86 3.08
N LEU A 350 28.43 -21.22 2.21
CA LEU A 350 28.93 -20.19 1.30
C LEU A 350 27.83 -19.14 1.14
N SER A 351 28.08 -17.94 1.66
CA SER A 351 27.28 -16.76 1.30
C SER A 351 27.76 -16.27 -0.06
N LEU A 352 26.81 -15.97 -0.93
CA LEU A 352 27.07 -15.53 -2.30
C LEU A 352 26.17 -14.36 -2.68
N ASP A 353 26.67 -13.50 -3.53
CA ASP A 353 25.94 -12.42 -4.17
C ASP A 353 26.54 -12.16 -5.55
N THR A 354 25.79 -11.56 -6.47
CA THR A 354 26.24 -11.25 -7.83
C THR A 354 26.07 -9.77 -8.15
N GLU A 355 27.15 -9.10 -8.51
CA GLU A 355 27.11 -7.76 -9.08
C GLU A 355 26.89 -7.83 -10.59
N THR A 356 25.94 -7.02 -11.08
CA THR A 356 25.48 -7.12 -12.47
C THR A 356 25.19 -5.77 -13.11
N THR A 357 24.97 -5.78 -14.43
CA THR A 357 24.67 -4.58 -15.22
C THR A 357 23.21 -4.15 -15.16
N SER A 358 22.30 -5.01 -14.66
CA SER A 358 20.83 -4.78 -14.70
C SER A 358 20.14 -5.49 -13.56
N THR A 359 19.04 -4.94 -13.08
CA THR A 359 18.11 -5.62 -12.14
C THR A 359 17.23 -6.66 -12.84
N ASN A 360 17.23 -6.73 -14.17
CA ASN A 360 16.55 -7.78 -14.93
C ASN A 360 17.53 -8.94 -15.16
N ALA A 361 17.36 -10.05 -14.44
CA ALA A 361 18.24 -11.21 -14.51
C ALA A 361 18.36 -11.83 -15.91
N ILE A 362 17.33 -11.70 -16.77
CA ILE A 362 17.34 -12.26 -18.13
C ILE A 362 18.44 -11.62 -18.99
N ASP A 363 18.62 -10.30 -18.89
CA ASP A 363 19.55 -9.52 -19.70
C ASP A 363 20.80 -9.07 -18.94
N ALA A 364 20.87 -9.39 -17.64
CA ALA A 364 21.97 -9.00 -16.77
C ALA A 364 23.28 -9.71 -17.17
N GLU A 365 24.36 -8.94 -17.20
CA GLU A 365 25.71 -9.46 -17.33
C GLU A 365 26.46 -9.32 -16.01
N LEU A 366 27.26 -10.34 -15.66
CA LEU A 366 28.04 -10.35 -14.43
C LEU A 366 29.14 -9.29 -14.47
N VAL A 367 29.23 -8.52 -13.40
CA VAL A 367 30.30 -7.55 -13.11
C VAL A 367 31.23 -8.08 -12.02
N GLY A 368 30.69 -8.85 -11.07
CA GLY A 368 31.43 -9.44 -9.98
C GLY A 368 30.75 -10.64 -9.35
N LEU A 369 31.51 -11.44 -8.64
CA LEU A 369 31.05 -12.53 -7.78
C LEU A 369 31.51 -12.24 -6.36
N CYS A 370 30.59 -12.25 -5.40
CA CYS A 370 30.86 -11.94 -4.01
C CYS A 370 30.70 -13.19 -3.16
N PHE A 371 31.58 -13.39 -2.19
CA PHE A 371 31.58 -14.57 -1.35
C PHE A 371 31.97 -14.25 0.10
N ALA A 372 31.28 -14.90 1.06
CA ALA A 372 31.68 -14.94 2.46
C ALA A 372 31.48 -16.34 3.05
N VAL A 373 32.41 -16.78 3.90
CA VAL A 373 32.34 -18.07 4.61
C VAL A 373 32.56 -17.94 6.12
N GLU A 374 32.97 -16.77 6.55
CA GLU A 374 33.24 -16.38 7.95
C GLU A 374 32.84 -14.90 8.09
N GLU A 375 32.29 -14.52 9.24
CA GLU A 375 31.90 -13.13 9.51
C GLU A 375 33.12 -12.20 9.42
N HIS A 376 32.91 -11.02 8.84
CA HIS A 376 33.92 -9.99 8.59
C HIS A 376 35.06 -10.40 7.63
N LYS A 377 34.84 -11.48 6.86
CA LYS A 377 35.80 -11.94 5.86
C LYS A 377 35.09 -12.31 4.56
N ALA A 378 35.34 -11.51 3.55
CA ALA A 378 34.65 -11.66 2.28
C ALA A 378 35.58 -11.43 1.08
N PHE A 379 35.11 -11.85 -0.09
CA PHE A 379 35.89 -11.85 -1.32
C PHE A 379 35.05 -11.31 -2.46
N TYR A 380 35.58 -10.38 -3.21
CA TYR A 380 35.01 -9.90 -4.46
C TYR A 380 35.88 -10.30 -5.62
N VAL A 381 35.33 -11.04 -6.56
CA VAL A 381 36.00 -11.48 -7.79
C VAL A 381 35.52 -10.59 -8.94
N ALA A 382 36.36 -9.73 -9.45
CA ALA A 382 36.04 -8.87 -10.57
C ALA A 382 35.85 -9.69 -11.86
N ILE A 383 34.75 -9.55 -12.55
CA ILE A 383 34.45 -10.30 -13.77
C ILE A 383 34.72 -9.41 -15.00
N PRO A 384 35.51 -9.86 -15.97
CA PRO A 384 35.76 -9.14 -17.21
C PRO A 384 34.50 -8.88 -18.03
N ASN A 385 34.54 -7.83 -18.89
CA ASN A 385 33.40 -7.49 -19.75
C ASN A 385 33.24 -8.48 -20.92
N ASP A 386 34.30 -9.13 -21.33
CA ASP A 386 34.24 -10.15 -22.36
C ASP A 386 33.50 -11.40 -21.85
N ARG A 387 32.51 -11.86 -22.60
CA ARG A 387 31.64 -12.99 -22.17
C ARG A 387 32.41 -14.31 -22.05
N GLU A 388 33.40 -14.55 -22.93
CA GLU A 388 34.18 -15.79 -22.91
C GLU A 388 35.11 -15.80 -21.71
N GLU A 389 35.75 -14.67 -21.42
CA GLU A 389 36.59 -14.51 -20.21
C GLU A 389 35.76 -14.60 -18.94
N ALA A 390 34.57 -13.99 -18.92
CA ALA A 390 33.65 -14.10 -17.79
C ALA A 390 33.24 -15.55 -17.51
N LEU A 391 32.99 -16.34 -18.56
CA LEU A 391 32.69 -17.77 -18.45
C LEU A 391 33.86 -18.56 -17.85
N GLN A 392 35.13 -18.18 -18.14
CA GLN A 392 36.30 -18.83 -17.52
C GLN A 392 36.27 -18.64 -16.00
N TYR A 393 36.05 -17.41 -15.52
CA TYR A 393 35.94 -17.14 -14.08
C TYR A 393 34.77 -17.88 -13.44
N VAL A 394 33.58 -17.84 -14.04
CA VAL A 394 32.40 -18.55 -13.52
C VAL A 394 32.66 -20.07 -13.43
N ASN A 395 33.33 -20.65 -14.43
CA ASN A 395 33.66 -22.07 -14.45
C ASN A 395 34.70 -22.47 -13.35
N ILE A 396 35.54 -21.55 -12.87
CA ILE A 396 36.41 -21.82 -11.71
C ILE A 396 35.54 -22.11 -10.47
N PHE A 397 34.48 -21.32 -10.24
CA PHE A 397 33.60 -21.47 -9.06
C PHE A 397 32.43 -22.46 -9.26
N LYS A 398 32.18 -22.93 -10.48
CA LYS A 398 31.12 -23.91 -10.76
C LYS A 398 31.15 -25.13 -9.85
N PRO A 399 32.31 -25.76 -9.53
CA PRO A 399 32.32 -26.90 -8.60
C PRO A 399 31.82 -26.59 -7.19
N VAL A 400 31.94 -25.32 -6.73
CA VAL A 400 31.45 -24.90 -5.42
C VAL A 400 29.96 -24.56 -5.46
N TYR A 401 29.53 -23.91 -6.52
CA TYR A 401 28.11 -23.59 -6.71
C TYR A 401 27.25 -24.84 -6.84
N GLU A 402 27.71 -25.85 -7.54
CA GLU A 402 26.97 -27.08 -7.83
C GLU A 402 27.13 -28.16 -6.75
N ASP A 403 28.03 -27.99 -5.77
CA ASP A 403 28.24 -28.96 -4.70
C ASP A 403 27.02 -29.03 -3.77
N PRO A 404 26.31 -30.17 -3.70
CA PRO A 404 25.15 -30.33 -2.86
C PRO A 404 25.44 -30.36 -1.35
N SER A 405 26.73 -30.53 -0.95
CA SER A 405 27.15 -30.58 0.45
C SER A 405 27.36 -29.19 1.08
N ILE A 406 27.43 -28.14 0.26
CA ILE A 406 27.62 -26.75 0.67
C ILE A 406 26.27 -26.02 0.68
N LEU A 407 25.87 -25.47 1.84
CA LEU A 407 24.70 -24.60 1.96
C LEU A 407 25.01 -23.25 1.28
N LYS A 408 24.23 -22.87 0.28
CA LYS A 408 24.30 -21.54 -0.37
C LYS A 408 23.39 -20.57 0.36
N ILE A 409 23.93 -19.43 0.72
CA ILE A 409 23.22 -18.35 1.44
C ILE A 409 23.20 -17.12 0.52
N GLY A 410 22.08 -16.45 0.41
CA GLY A 410 21.94 -15.23 -0.38
C GLY A 410 20.81 -14.35 0.09
N GLN A 411 20.72 -13.15 -0.45
CA GLN A 411 19.65 -12.19 -0.25
C GLN A 411 18.88 -12.03 -1.57
N ASN A 412 17.61 -12.43 -1.65
CA ASN A 412 16.86 -12.53 -2.91
C ASN A 412 17.55 -13.47 -3.92
N LEU A 413 17.91 -14.64 -3.41
CA LEU A 413 18.76 -15.65 -4.08
C LEU A 413 18.20 -16.14 -5.44
N LYS A 414 16.92 -15.95 -5.69
CA LYS A 414 16.29 -16.24 -6.99
C LYS A 414 16.96 -15.47 -8.11
N TYR A 415 17.28 -14.19 -7.90
CA TYR A 415 17.97 -13.34 -8.87
C TYR A 415 19.36 -13.90 -9.22
N ASP A 416 20.16 -14.23 -8.22
CA ASP A 416 21.50 -14.80 -8.43
C ASP A 416 21.44 -16.17 -9.11
N TYR A 417 20.43 -16.97 -8.73
CA TYR A 417 20.18 -18.27 -9.37
C TYR A 417 19.92 -18.10 -10.88
N GLU A 418 19.10 -17.15 -11.28
CA GLU A 418 18.78 -16.87 -12.70
C GLU A 418 20.00 -16.34 -13.46
N VAL A 419 20.72 -15.39 -12.87
CA VAL A 419 21.95 -14.83 -13.47
C VAL A 419 22.97 -15.94 -13.68
N LEU A 420 23.28 -16.75 -12.66
CA LEU A 420 24.23 -17.85 -12.74
C LEU A 420 23.79 -18.93 -13.75
N LYS A 421 22.49 -19.18 -13.85
CA LYS A 421 21.91 -20.10 -14.84
C LYS A 421 22.18 -19.65 -16.29
N ASN A 422 22.15 -18.34 -16.54
CA ASN A 422 22.55 -17.78 -17.86
C ASN A 422 24.03 -18.00 -18.20
N TYR A 423 24.86 -18.31 -17.21
CA TYR A 423 26.28 -18.69 -17.37
C TYR A 423 26.50 -20.21 -17.25
N GLY A 424 25.44 -21.01 -17.27
CA GLY A 424 25.53 -22.47 -17.26
C GLY A 424 25.84 -23.10 -15.91
N VAL A 425 25.54 -22.39 -14.81
CA VAL A 425 25.67 -22.85 -13.45
C VAL A 425 24.29 -23.09 -12.84
N THR A 426 24.14 -24.20 -12.12
CA THR A 426 22.93 -24.50 -11.31
C THR A 426 23.33 -24.65 -9.87
N LEU A 427 22.77 -23.84 -8.96
CA LEU A 427 23.07 -23.97 -7.54
C LEU A 427 22.62 -25.33 -7.01
N GLY A 428 23.55 -26.08 -6.45
CA GLY A 428 23.31 -27.41 -5.91
C GLY A 428 23.05 -27.40 -4.40
N GLY A 429 22.32 -28.40 -3.92
CA GLY A 429 22.06 -28.59 -2.50
C GLY A 429 21.02 -27.66 -1.88
N LYS A 430 21.10 -27.48 -0.57
CA LYS A 430 20.20 -26.57 0.15
C LYS A 430 20.61 -25.12 -0.07
N MET A 431 19.61 -24.25 -0.07
CA MET A 431 19.75 -22.80 -0.16
C MET A 431 19.09 -22.15 1.06
N PHE A 432 19.60 -20.98 1.46
CA PHE A 432 19.02 -20.14 2.51
C PHE A 432 18.94 -18.70 2.01
N ASP A 433 17.75 -18.22 1.77
CA ASP A 433 17.48 -16.85 1.37
C ASP A 433 17.09 -16.01 2.60
N THR A 434 17.87 -14.98 2.94
CA THR A 434 17.63 -14.11 4.10
C THR A 434 16.37 -13.26 3.95
N MET A 435 16.02 -12.85 2.74
CA MET A 435 14.77 -12.15 2.44
C MET A 435 13.56 -13.03 2.75
N LEU A 436 13.56 -14.28 2.28
CA LEU A 436 12.48 -15.24 2.52
C LEU A 436 12.41 -15.69 3.98
N ALA A 437 13.55 -15.85 4.66
CA ALA A 437 13.59 -16.15 6.08
C ALA A 437 12.92 -15.05 6.91
N HIS A 438 13.27 -13.79 6.65
CA HIS A 438 12.66 -12.64 7.31
C HIS A 438 11.17 -12.51 6.97
N TYR A 439 10.80 -12.77 5.72
CA TYR A 439 9.40 -12.72 5.28
C TYR A 439 8.51 -13.72 6.02
N VAL A 440 8.91 -14.97 6.21
CA VAL A 440 8.07 -15.94 6.94
C VAL A 440 8.00 -15.66 8.45
N ILE A 441 9.00 -14.95 9.00
CA ILE A 441 9.02 -14.51 10.41
C ILE A 441 8.12 -13.27 10.60
N GLN A 442 8.22 -12.27 9.69
CA GLN A 442 7.57 -10.95 9.82
C GLN A 442 7.05 -10.45 8.46
N PRO A 443 5.94 -11.03 7.93
CA PRO A 443 5.51 -10.78 6.55
C PRO A 443 5.06 -9.34 6.24
N GLU A 444 4.79 -8.51 7.25
CA GLU A 444 4.37 -7.12 7.05
C GLU A 444 5.52 -6.11 7.02
N LEU A 445 6.77 -6.54 7.28
CA LEU A 445 7.93 -5.65 7.31
C LEU A 445 8.62 -5.58 5.94
N HIS A 446 9.64 -4.72 5.85
CA HIS A 446 10.53 -4.68 4.69
C HIS A 446 11.58 -5.78 4.80
N HIS A 447 11.92 -6.39 3.68
CA HIS A 447 12.84 -7.54 3.63
C HIS A 447 14.12 -7.25 2.84
N ASN A 448 14.42 -5.97 2.56
CA ASN A 448 15.67 -5.57 1.96
C ASN A 448 16.83 -5.67 2.98
N MET A 449 18.03 -5.88 2.48
CA MET A 449 19.21 -6.13 3.29
C MET A 449 19.53 -4.97 4.23
N ASP A 450 19.52 -3.73 3.74
CA ASP A 450 19.81 -2.54 4.56
C ASP A 450 18.91 -2.47 5.79
N TYR A 451 17.59 -2.68 5.59
CA TYR A 451 16.61 -2.70 6.65
C TYR A 451 16.90 -3.79 7.68
N MET A 452 17.20 -5.01 7.22
CA MET A 452 17.51 -6.12 8.10
C MET A 452 18.82 -5.93 8.83
N ALA A 453 19.87 -5.43 8.16
CA ALA A 453 21.15 -5.11 8.78
C ALA A 453 20.99 -4.07 9.89
N GLU A 454 20.26 -2.98 9.62
CA GLU A 454 19.98 -1.97 10.62
C GLU A 454 19.19 -2.52 11.81
N THR A 455 18.16 -3.34 11.54
CA THR A 455 17.20 -3.78 12.57
C THR A 455 17.69 -4.97 13.38
N LEU A 456 18.42 -5.88 12.76
CA LEU A 456 18.80 -7.16 13.37
C LEU A 456 20.28 -7.19 13.79
N LEU A 457 21.14 -6.46 13.07
CA LEU A 457 22.58 -6.46 13.33
C LEU A 457 23.08 -5.14 13.94
N HIS A 458 22.24 -4.11 14.00
CA HIS A 458 22.67 -2.74 14.36
C HIS A 458 23.81 -2.23 13.48
N TYR A 459 23.77 -2.60 12.20
CA TYR A 459 24.81 -2.31 11.23
C TYR A 459 24.27 -1.46 10.07
N LYS A 460 24.99 -0.44 9.66
CA LYS A 460 24.66 0.41 8.53
C LYS A 460 25.54 0.04 7.33
N THR A 461 24.91 -0.55 6.32
CA THR A 461 25.55 -0.91 5.02
C THR A 461 25.92 0.30 4.18
N ILE A 462 26.83 0.11 3.24
CA ILE A 462 27.08 1.06 2.16
C ILE A 462 25.89 1.00 1.21
N HIS A 463 25.28 2.14 0.90
CA HIS A 463 24.15 2.17 -0.01
C HIS A 463 24.62 2.26 -1.47
N ILE A 464 24.00 1.49 -2.39
CA ILE A 464 24.37 1.45 -3.81
C ILE A 464 24.35 2.83 -4.48
N ASP A 465 23.46 3.74 -4.06
CA ASP A 465 23.39 5.12 -4.57
C ASP A 465 24.67 5.94 -4.25
N GLU A 466 25.48 5.52 -3.27
CA GLU A 466 26.77 6.15 -2.96
C GLU A 466 27.83 5.83 -4.03
N LEU A 467 27.69 4.69 -4.72
CA LEU A 467 28.61 4.24 -5.78
C LEU A 467 28.17 4.70 -7.18
N ILE A 468 26.93 4.37 -7.55
CA ILE A 468 26.44 4.61 -8.92
C ILE A 468 25.64 5.90 -9.07
N GLY A 469 25.38 6.60 -7.96
CA GLY A 469 24.54 7.81 -7.91
C GLY A 469 23.03 7.52 -7.87
N PRO A 470 22.22 8.54 -7.58
CA PRO A 470 20.79 8.39 -7.40
C PRO A 470 20.09 7.98 -8.71
N ARG A 471 18.97 7.26 -8.57
CA ARG A 471 18.15 6.80 -9.71
C ARG A 471 17.81 7.94 -10.66
N GLY A 472 18.08 7.74 -11.95
CA GLY A 472 17.78 8.70 -13.00
C GLY A 472 18.68 8.58 -14.22
N LYS A 473 18.55 9.54 -15.16
CA LYS A 473 19.31 9.53 -16.43
C LYS A 473 20.86 9.60 -16.30
N HIS A 474 21.36 9.95 -15.12
CA HIS A 474 22.79 10.09 -14.84
C HIS A 474 23.31 9.00 -13.90
N GLN A 475 22.51 7.99 -13.57
CA GLN A 475 22.96 6.85 -12.79
C GLN A 475 23.97 6.04 -13.62
N LYS A 476 25.10 5.71 -13.03
CA LYS A 476 26.14 4.89 -13.67
C LYS A 476 25.75 3.42 -13.63
N SER A 477 26.33 2.60 -14.51
CA SER A 477 26.31 1.15 -14.37
C SER A 477 27.41 0.71 -13.39
N MET A 478 27.21 -0.39 -12.67
CA MET A 478 28.28 -1.03 -11.88
C MET A 478 29.49 -1.36 -12.75
N ARG A 479 29.29 -1.67 -14.03
CA ARG A 479 30.36 -1.93 -15.03
C ARG A 479 31.24 -0.71 -15.31
N ASP A 480 30.77 0.51 -15.08
CA ASP A 480 31.50 1.75 -15.33
C ASP A 480 32.47 2.12 -14.19
N LEU A 481 32.46 1.36 -13.09
CA LEU A 481 33.25 1.62 -11.91
C LEU A 481 34.56 0.77 -11.91
N ASP A 482 35.62 1.30 -11.29
CA ASP A 482 36.83 0.51 -11.04
C ASP A 482 36.51 -0.57 -9.98
N PRO A 483 36.93 -1.83 -10.18
CA PRO A 483 36.76 -2.88 -9.15
C PRO A 483 37.24 -2.48 -7.75
N LYS A 484 38.24 -1.61 -7.65
CA LYS A 484 38.75 -1.08 -6.37
C LYS A 484 37.77 -0.16 -5.63
N ASP A 485 36.83 0.47 -6.37
CA ASP A 485 35.78 1.31 -5.78
C ASP A 485 34.55 0.50 -5.38
N VAL A 486 34.38 -0.72 -5.93
CA VAL A 486 33.23 -1.59 -5.76
C VAL A 486 33.44 -2.68 -4.72
N TYR A 487 34.65 -3.20 -4.58
CA TYR A 487 34.92 -4.45 -3.85
C TYR A 487 34.50 -4.41 -2.37
N GLU A 488 34.63 -3.27 -1.71
CA GLU A 488 34.23 -3.15 -0.30
C GLU A 488 32.71 -3.24 -0.15
N TYR A 489 31.95 -2.56 -1.01
CA TYR A 489 30.51 -2.64 -1.06
C TYR A 489 30.03 -4.08 -1.34
N ALA A 490 30.52 -4.66 -2.42
CA ALA A 490 30.12 -5.99 -2.88
C ALA A 490 30.50 -7.12 -1.91
N ALA A 491 31.67 -7.01 -1.26
CA ALA A 491 32.08 -7.94 -0.22
C ALA A 491 31.27 -7.79 1.06
N GLU A 492 30.89 -6.55 1.42
CA GLU A 492 29.98 -6.25 2.53
C GLU A 492 28.63 -6.96 2.34
N ASP A 493 28.05 -6.94 1.15
CA ASP A 493 26.75 -7.57 0.87
C ASP A 493 26.79 -9.08 1.15
N ALA A 494 27.85 -9.78 0.75
CA ALA A 494 28.03 -11.20 1.04
C ALA A 494 28.24 -11.49 2.54
N ASP A 495 29.01 -10.65 3.24
CA ASP A 495 29.27 -10.79 4.68
C ASP A 495 28.00 -10.51 5.52
N ILE A 496 27.32 -9.40 5.26
CA ILE A 496 26.08 -9.03 5.96
C ILE A 496 25.00 -10.10 5.74
N THR A 497 24.89 -10.64 4.54
CA THR A 497 23.98 -11.76 4.24
C THR A 497 24.30 -12.98 5.09
N LEU A 498 25.58 -13.33 5.29
CA LEU A 498 25.99 -14.42 6.18
C LEU A 498 25.61 -14.14 7.64
N GLN A 499 25.87 -12.92 8.14
CA GLN A 499 25.50 -12.52 9.50
C GLN A 499 23.98 -12.53 9.70
N LEU A 500 23.19 -12.04 8.74
CA LEU A 500 21.72 -12.08 8.76
C LEU A 500 21.20 -13.53 8.85
N LYS A 501 21.78 -14.46 8.09
CA LYS A 501 21.45 -15.89 8.18
C LYS A 501 21.64 -16.40 9.61
N ASN A 502 22.75 -16.06 10.28
CA ASN A 502 23.06 -16.52 11.63
C ASN A 502 22.04 -16.01 12.67
N VAL A 503 21.46 -14.83 12.45
CA VAL A 503 20.41 -14.26 13.32
C VAL A 503 19.03 -14.80 12.97
N LEU A 504 18.72 -15.00 11.69
CA LEU A 504 17.37 -15.38 11.22
C LEU A 504 17.10 -16.87 11.42
N GLU A 505 18.08 -17.74 11.26
CA GLU A 505 17.88 -19.19 11.41
C GLU A 505 17.36 -19.61 12.81
N PRO A 506 17.89 -19.11 13.94
CA PRO A 506 17.29 -19.35 15.26
C PRO A 506 15.86 -18.81 15.38
N LYS A 507 15.59 -17.62 14.79
CA LYS A 507 14.25 -17.00 14.83
C LYS A 507 13.19 -17.80 14.07
N LEU A 508 13.54 -18.50 12.99
CA LEU A 508 12.63 -19.43 12.31
C LEU A 508 12.14 -20.53 13.25
N LYS A 509 13.03 -21.05 14.11
CA LYS A 509 12.69 -22.07 15.13
C LYS A 509 11.81 -21.48 16.24
N GLU A 510 12.18 -20.32 16.76
CA GLU A 510 11.43 -19.62 17.81
C GLU A 510 9.99 -19.30 17.37
N THR A 511 9.82 -18.90 16.13
CA THR A 511 8.50 -18.59 15.56
C THR A 511 7.75 -19.83 15.08
N GLY A 512 8.39 -21.02 14.98
CA GLY A 512 7.79 -22.24 14.45
C GLY A 512 7.51 -22.18 12.94
N THR A 513 8.23 -21.33 12.19
CA THR A 513 8.08 -21.17 10.74
C THR A 513 9.18 -21.91 9.95
N GLU A 514 10.02 -22.69 10.62
CA GLU A 514 11.14 -23.43 10.02
C GLU A 514 10.66 -24.41 8.93
N ASP A 515 9.60 -25.18 9.20
CA ASP A 515 9.05 -26.13 8.23
C ASP A 515 8.49 -25.43 6.98
N LEU A 516 7.80 -24.32 7.17
CA LEU A 516 7.31 -23.48 6.06
C LEU A 516 8.46 -22.98 5.18
N PHE A 517 9.53 -22.49 5.82
CA PHE A 517 10.72 -22.00 5.13
C PHE A 517 11.42 -23.09 4.32
N TRP A 518 11.78 -24.21 4.98
CA TRP A 518 12.58 -25.26 4.35
C TRP A 518 11.82 -26.17 3.38
N ASN A 519 10.52 -26.37 3.59
CA ASN A 519 9.74 -27.33 2.81
C ASN A 519 8.86 -26.65 1.72
N ILE A 520 8.62 -25.34 1.80
CA ILE A 520 7.78 -24.62 0.84
C ILE A 520 8.55 -23.46 0.20
N GLU A 521 9.00 -22.45 0.97
CA GLU A 521 9.54 -21.24 0.36
C GLU A 521 10.88 -21.47 -0.35
N MET A 522 11.81 -22.17 0.29
CA MET A 522 13.12 -22.41 -0.33
C MET A 522 13.07 -23.35 -1.54
N PRO A 523 12.35 -24.49 -1.51
CA PRO A 523 12.23 -25.34 -2.70
C PRO A 523 11.50 -24.70 -3.87
N LEU A 524 10.71 -23.63 -3.63
CA LEU A 524 10.01 -22.90 -4.68
C LEU A 524 10.95 -21.97 -5.47
N VAL A 525 12.05 -21.50 -4.90
CA VAL A 525 13.01 -20.59 -5.56
C VAL A 525 13.44 -21.09 -6.94
N PRO A 526 14.00 -22.30 -7.10
CA PRO A 526 14.39 -22.80 -8.42
C PRO A 526 13.23 -23.05 -9.36
N VAL A 527 12.01 -23.29 -8.87
CA VAL A 527 10.80 -23.45 -9.68
C VAL A 527 10.44 -22.13 -10.35
N LEU A 528 10.38 -21.05 -9.54
CA LEU A 528 10.07 -19.72 -10.06
C LEU A 528 11.16 -19.21 -10.99
N ALA A 529 12.42 -19.43 -10.66
CA ALA A 529 13.54 -19.06 -11.53
C ALA A 529 13.45 -19.75 -12.90
N ASP A 530 13.15 -21.06 -12.94
CA ASP A 530 12.95 -21.77 -14.21
C ASP A 530 11.73 -21.23 -14.98
N MET A 531 10.62 -20.87 -14.30
CA MET A 531 9.44 -20.26 -14.93
C MET A 531 9.75 -18.88 -15.51
N GLU A 532 10.47 -18.03 -14.77
CA GLU A 532 10.86 -16.70 -15.21
C GLU A 532 11.83 -16.77 -16.39
N LEU A 533 12.80 -17.67 -16.36
CA LEU A 533 13.73 -17.90 -17.45
C LEU A 533 13.07 -18.47 -18.72
N ASN A 534 12.06 -19.35 -18.54
CA ASN A 534 11.28 -19.87 -19.67
C ASN A 534 10.46 -18.76 -20.34
N GLY A 535 9.83 -17.90 -19.52
CA GLY A 535 8.92 -16.86 -20.02
C GLY A 535 7.69 -17.42 -20.72
N VAL A 536 6.94 -16.54 -21.36
CA VAL A 536 5.71 -16.87 -22.10
C VAL A 536 5.75 -16.27 -23.48
N ARG A 537 5.37 -17.06 -24.48
CA ARG A 537 5.28 -16.62 -25.87
C ARG A 537 3.98 -15.87 -26.15
N LEU A 538 4.07 -14.81 -26.93
CA LEU A 538 2.92 -14.05 -27.40
C LEU A 538 2.74 -14.20 -28.92
N ASP A 539 1.49 -14.27 -29.33
CA ASP A 539 1.08 -14.07 -30.71
C ASP A 539 0.92 -12.57 -30.99
N THR A 540 1.94 -11.98 -31.61
CA THR A 540 1.99 -10.54 -31.91
C THR A 540 0.97 -10.14 -32.97
N ASP A 541 0.61 -11.02 -33.90
CA ASP A 541 -0.36 -10.75 -34.92
C ASP A 541 -1.77 -10.72 -34.33
N ALA A 542 -2.10 -11.69 -33.44
CA ALA A 542 -3.34 -11.69 -32.70
C ALA A 542 -3.47 -10.44 -31.78
N LEU A 543 -2.36 -9.98 -31.15
CA LEU A 543 -2.35 -8.74 -30.38
C LEU A 543 -2.60 -7.52 -31.26
N HIS A 544 -2.02 -7.47 -32.45
CA HIS A 544 -2.26 -6.39 -33.40
C HIS A 544 -3.73 -6.34 -33.83
N ASP A 545 -4.32 -7.48 -34.19
CA ASP A 545 -5.73 -7.58 -34.52
C ASP A 545 -6.64 -7.13 -33.37
N THR A 546 -6.33 -7.55 -32.13
CA THR A 546 -7.02 -7.12 -30.93
C THR A 546 -6.90 -5.61 -30.75
N SER A 547 -5.73 -5.02 -30.99
CA SER A 547 -5.51 -3.57 -30.93
C SER A 547 -6.40 -2.82 -31.92
N MET A 548 -6.53 -3.29 -33.14
CA MET A 548 -7.39 -2.71 -34.16
C MET A 548 -8.86 -2.74 -33.75
N ILE A 549 -9.34 -3.91 -33.28
CA ILE A 549 -10.72 -4.10 -32.79
C ILE A 549 -11.03 -3.18 -31.61
N PHE A 550 -10.15 -3.13 -30.62
CA PHE A 550 -10.36 -2.30 -29.44
C PHE A 550 -10.33 -0.81 -29.77
N THR A 551 -9.43 -0.39 -30.64
CA THR A 551 -9.33 1.00 -31.09
C THR A 551 -10.59 1.42 -31.85
N GLU A 552 -11.10 0.59 -32.74
CA GLU A 552 -12.34 0.89 -33.49
C GLU A 552 -13.55 1.00 -32.52
N ARG A 553 -13.68 0.07 -31.59
CA ARG A 553 -14.75 0.10 -30.56
C ARG A 553 -14.62 1.32 -29.67
N MET A 554 -13.41 1.68 -29.25
CA MET A 554 -13.13 2.84 -28.41
C MET A 554 -13.50 4.14 -29.14
N ASN A 555 -13.15 4.28 -30.42
CA ASN A 555 -13.52 5.44 -31.23
C ASN A 555 -15.05 5.56 -31.42
N ARG A 556 -15.73 4.45 -31.59
CA ARG A 556 -17.21 4.40 -31.67
C ARG A 556 -17.85 4.83 -30.35
N LEU A 557 -17.36 4.31 -29.21
CA LEU A 557 -17.84 4.72 -27.88
C LEU A 557 -17.56 6.19 -27.62
N GLU A 558 -16.41 6.71 -28.01
CA GLU A 558 -16.07 8.13 -27.88
C GLU A 558 -17.08 9.02 -28.60
N GLN A 559 -17.42 8.70 -29.83
CA GLN A 559 -18.44 9.43 -30.60
C GLN A 559 -19.82 9.35 -29.91
N GLN A 560 -20.25 8.18 -29.48
CA GLN A 560 -21.51 7.99 -28.77
C GLN A 560 -21.57 8.77 -27.45
N ILE A 561 -20.45 8.83 -26.72
CA ILE A 561 -20.35 9.62 -25.48
C ILE A 561 -20.50 11.11 -25.80
N TYR A 562 -19.80 11.62 -26.83
CA TYR A 562 -19.90 13.04 -27.21
C TYR A 562 -21.29 13.41 -27.72
N GLU A 563 -21.94 12.57 -28.51
CA GLU A 563 -23.31 12.76 -28.94
C GLU A 563 -24.30 12.84 -27.75
N LYS A 564 -24.16 11.91 -26.77
CA LYS A 564 -25.00 11.89 -25.56
C LYS A 564 -24.69 13.05 -24.63
N ALA A 565 -23.47 13.51 -24.55
CA ALA A 565 -23.05 14.66 -23.75
C ALA A 565 -23.38 16.01 -24.41
N GLY A 566 -23.53 16.03 -25.75
CA GLY A 566 -23.74 17.24 -26.54
C GLY A 566 -22.50 18.13 -26.65
N GLU A 567 -21.32 17.63 -26.32
CA GLU A 567 -20.02 18.31 -26.48
C GLU A 567 -18.86 17.31 -26.37
N THR A 568 -17.68 17.74 -26.85
CA THR A 568 -16.44 16.97 -26.74
C THR A 568 -15.70 17.31 -25.43
N PHE A 569 -15.16 16.29 -24.78
CA PHE A 569 -14.39 16.43 -23.54
C PHE A 569 -13.41 15.28 -23.39
N ASN A 570 -12.46 15.38 -22.47
CA ASN A 570 -11.54 14.28 -22.18
C ASN A 570 -12.19 13.24 -21.26
N ILE A 571 -12.63 12.12 -21.85
CA ILE A 571 -13.30 10.99 -21.13
C ILE A 571 -12.36 10.34 -20.10
N SER A 572 -11.04 10.48 -20.27
CA SER A 572 -10.05 10.01 -19.31
C SER A 572 -9.85 10.95 -18.13
N SER A 573 -10.37 12.18 -18.17
CA SER A 573 -10.29 13.14 -17.07
C SER A 573 -11.44 12.94 -16.09
N PRO A 574 -11.18 12.49 -14.84
CA PRO A 574 -12.23 12.35 -13.81
C PRO A 574 -13.00 13.63 -13.57
N LYS A 575 -12.31 14.78 -13.66
CA LYS A 575 -12.91 16.11 -13.49
C LYS A 575 -13.92 16.39 -14.59
N GLN A 576 -13.51 16.30 -15.87
CA GLN A 576 -14.40 16.62 -17.00
C GLN A 576 -15.58 15.65 -17.08
N VAL A 577 -15.36 14.36 -16.85
CA VAL A 577 -16.46 13.38 -16.74
C VAL A 577 -17.44 13.77 -15.63
N GLY A 578 -16.95 14.19 -14.47
CA GLY A 578 -17.78 14.64 -13.37
C GLY A 578 -18.59 15.90 -13.70
N ASP A 579 -17.96 16.87 -14.36
CA ASP A 579 -18.61 18.11 -14.78
C ASP A 579 -19.73 17.84 -15.81
N ILE A 580 -19.53 16.90 -16.73
CA ILE A 580 -20.56 16.46 -17.69
C ILE A 580 -21.69 15.70 -16.99
N LEU A 581 -21.39 14.62 -16.28
CA LEU A 581 -22.40 13.74 -15.73
C LEU A 581 -23.24 14.39 -14.61
N PHE A 582 -22.56 15.11 -13.71
CA PHE A 582 -23.18 15.64 -12.51
C PHE A 582 -23.43 17.16 -12.57
N GLY A 583 -22.62 17.89 -13.30
CA GLY A 583 -22.78 19.33 -13.50
C GLY A 583 -23.82 19.64 -14.57
N LYS A 584 -23.62 19.16 -15.81
CA LYS A 584 -24.47 19.47 -16.98
C LYS A 584 -25.69 18.54 -17.06
N MET A 585 -25.48 17.23 -17.06
CA MET A 585 -26.54 16.26 -17.27
C MET A 585 -27.34 15.96 -16.01
N GLN A 586 -26.81 16.25 -14.83
CA GLN A 586 -27.47 16.10 -13.52
C GLN A 586 -28.08 14.71 -13.30
N ILE A 587 -27.37 13.64 -13.72
CA ILE A 587 -27.85 12.25 -13.64
C ILE A 587 -28.04 11.74 -12.21
N MET A 588 -27.57 12.50 -11.22
CA MET A 588 -27.71 12.22 -9.78
C MET A 588 -27.99 13.50 -9.01
N GLU A 589 -29.00 13.52 -8.15
CA GLU A 589 -29.40 14.71 -7.38
C GLU A 589 -28.34 15.18 -6.38
N LYS A 590 -27.62 14.26 -5.73
CA LYS A 590 -26.58 14.55 -4.73
C LYS A 590 -25.31 13.74 -5.02
N PRO A 591 -24.53 14.13 -6.04
CA PRO A 591 -23.30 13.42 -6.37
C PRO A 591 -22.22 13.63 -5.29
N LYS A 592 -21.53 12.54 -4.95
CA LYS A 592 -20.38 12.59 -4.03
C LYS A 592 -19.29 13.46 -4.64
N LYS A 593 -18.69 14.31 -3.81
CA LYS A 593 -17.52 15.11 -4.19
C LYS A 593 -16.30 14.70 -3.35
N THR A 594 -15.13 14.83 -3.95
CA THR A 594 -13.85 14.72 -3.23
C THR A 594 -13.68 15.89 -2.27
N LYS A 595 -12.73 15.81 -1.35
CA LYS A 595 -12.37 16.93 -0.47
C LYS A 595 -11.96 18.20 -1.22
N THR A 596 -11.54 18.06 -2.48
CA THR A 596 -11.19 19.18 -3.38
C THR A 596 -12.37 19.72 -4.19
N GLY A 597 -13.60 19.29 -3.90
CA GLY A 597 -14.82 19.73 -4.57
C GLY A 597 -15.08 19.10 -5.94
N GLN A 598 -14.20 18.22 -6.44
CA GLN A 598 -14.41 17.51 -7.70
C GLN A 598 -15.43 16.37 -7.49
N TYR A 599 -16.22 16.09 -8.51
CA TYR A 599 -17.12 14.95 -8.50
C TYR A 599 -16.34 13.64 -8.49
N VAL A 600 -16.80 12.68 -7.67
CA VAL A 600 -16.22 11.33 -7.63
C VAL A 600 -16.75 10.54 -8.82
N THR A 601 -15.85 10.13 -9.71
CA THR A 601 -16.16 9.36 -10.92
C THR A 601 -15.35 8.05 -10.97
N ASN A 602 -15.08 7.47 -9.79
CA ASN A 602 -14.44 6.16 -9.72
C ASN A 602 -15.39 5.07 -10.23
N GLU A 603 -14.85 3.88 -10.47
CA GLU A 603 -15.58 2.77 -11.05
C GLU A 603 -16.81 2.39 -10.20
N GLU A 604 -16.68 2.36 -8.87
CA GLU A 604 -17.76 2.04 -7.95
C GLU A 604 -18.98 2.98 -8.10
N VAL A 605 -18.71 4.31 -8.14
CA VAL A 605 -19.78 5.31 -8.32
C VAL A 605 -20.42 5.18 -9.70
N LEU A 606 -19.62 5.03 -10.75
CA LEU A 606 -20.17 4.90 -12.10
C LEU A 606 -20.92 3.59 -12.28
N GLN A 607 -20.45 2.46 -11.73
CA GLN A 607 -21.21 1.20 -11.76
C GLN A 607 -22.58 1.33 -11.09
N SER A 608 -22.70 2.02 -9.95
CA SER A 608 -23.99 2.27 -9.30
C SER A 608 -24.95 3.12 -10.15
N LEU A 609 -24.46 3.79 -11.17
CA LEU A 609 -25.23 4.65 -12.08
C LEU A 609 -25.42 4.04 -13.47
N ARG A 610 -24.86 2.84 -13.73
CA ARG A 610 -24.87 2.19 -15.05
C ARG A 610 -26.27 2.07 -15.66
N ALA A 611 -27.25 1.71 -14.85
CA ALA A 611 -28.65 1.57 -15.27
C ALA A 611 -29.42 2.89 -15.37
N LYS A 612 -28.88 4.00 -14.81
CA LYS A 612 -29.60 5.28 -14.78
C LYS A 612 -29.51 6.07 -16.06
N HIS A 613 -28.39 5.98 -16.77
CA HIS A 613 -28.22 6.69 -18.04
C HIS A 613 -27.23 5.96 -18.96
N PRO A 614 -27.55 5.77 -20.27
CA PRO A 614 -26.69 5.03 -21.20
C PRO A 614 -25.25 5.55 -21.35
N ILE A 615 -25.02 6.87 -21.18
CA ILE A 615 -23.67 7.47 -21.26
C ILE A 615 -22.73 6.89 -20.19
N VAL A 616 -23.26 6.49 -19.04
CA VAL A 616 -22.43 5.93 -17.95
C VAL A 616 -21.89 4.56 -18.33
N ALA A 617 -22.72 3.73 -18.96
CA ALA A 617 -22.28 2.43 -19.48
C ALA A 617 -21.18 2.62 -20.53
N ASP A 618 -21.37 3.54 -21.50
CA ASP A 618 -20.39 3.83 -22.53
C ASP A 618 -19.05 4.35 -21.97
N ILE A 619 -19.10 5.21 -20.93
CA ILE A 619 -17.89 5.72 -20.27
C ILE A 619 -17.16 4.61 -19.52
N LEU A 620 -17.88 3.70 -18.85
CA LEU A 620 -17.28 2.53 -18.19
C LEU A 620 -16.62 1.61 -19.21
N ASP A 621 -17.31 1.31 -20.30
CA ASP A 621 -16.81 0.43 -21.36
C ASP A 621 -15.60 1.08 -22.08
N TYR A 622 -15.63 2.39 -22.37
CA TYR A 622 -14.51 3.14 -22.93
C TYR A 622 -13.28 3.10 -22.01
N ARG A 623 -13.45 3.37 -20.72
CA ARG A 623 -12.35 3.33 -19.73
C ARG A 623 -11.78 1.93 -19.57
N GLY A 624 -12.64 0.91 -19.60
CA GLY A 624 -12.24 -0.51 -19.58
C GLY A 624 -11.35 -0.85 -20.78
N LEU A 625 -11.82 -0.56 -21.99
CA LEU A 625 -11.07 -0.79 -23.23
C LEU A 625 -9.74 -0.02 -23.24
N LYS A 626 -9.76 1.26 -22.86
CA LYS A 626 -8.54 2.09 -22.81
C LYS A 626 -7.49 1.53 -21.86
N LYS A 627 -7.93 1.04 -20.70
CA LYS A 627 -7.04 0.40 -19.72
C LYS A 627 -6.43 -0.87 -20.30
N LEU A 628 -7.25 -1.73 -20.93
CA LEU A 628 -6.78 -2.98 -21.52
C LEU A 628 -5.81 -2.73 -22.68
N LEU A 629 -6.14 -1.77 -23.54
CA LEU A 629 -5.31 -1.38 -24.67
C LEU A 629 -3.93 -0.89 -24.20
N GLY A 630 -3.90 0.09 -23.28
CA GLY A 630 -2.64 0.69 -22.83
C GLY A 630 -1.81 -0.23 -21.92
N THR A 631 -2.47 -1.03 -21.06
CA THR A 631 -1.76 -1.86 -20.07
C THR A 631 -1.26 -3.17 -20.66
N TYR A 632 -2.00 -3.77 -21.60
CA TYR A 632 -1.69 -5.09 -22.14
C TYR A 632 -1.42 -5.06 -23.65
N VAL A 633 -2.37 -4.66 -24.46
CA VAL A 633 -2.30 -4.86 -25.90
C VAL A 633 -1.15 -4.10 -26.56
N GLU A 634 -0.91 -2.83 -26.16
CA GLU A 634 0.17 -1.99 -26.69
C GLU A 634 1.48 -2.12 -25.89
N ALA A 635 1.39 -2.51 -24.61
CA ALA A 635 2.55 -2.59 -23.74
C ALA A 635 3.28 -3.93 -23.87
N LEU A 636 2.55 -5.07 -23.89
CA LEU A 636 3.15 -6.40 -23.90
C LEU A 636 4.10 -6.65 -25.09
N PRO A 637 3.79 -6.25 -26.33
CA PRO A 637 4.73 -6.45 -27.45
C PRO A 637 6.09 -5.75 -27.26
N LYS A 638 6.10 -4.63 -26.53
CA LYS A 638 7.34 -3.85 -26.24
C LYS A 638 8.22 -4.52 -25.19
N LEU A 639 7.64 -5.43 -24.39
CA LEU A 639 8.31 -6.17 -23.33
C LEU A 639 8.84 -7.52 -23.79
N ILE A 640 8.59 -7.91 -25.05
CA ILE A 640 9.17 -9.13 -25.61
C ILE A 640 10.69 -8.99 -25.65
N ASN A 641 11.36 -9.87 -24.93
CA ASN A 641 12.81 -9.89 -24.87
C ASN A 641 13.37 -10.31 -26.24
N LYS A 642 14.32 -9.52 -26.77
CA LYS A 642 14.88 -9.74 -28.13
C LYS A 642 15.70 -11.01 -28.25
N ARG A 643 16.29 -11.48 -27.14
CA ARG A 643 17.15 -12.68 -27.12
C ARG A 643 16.33 -13.96 -27.08
N THR A 644 15.26 -13.96 -26.28
CA THR A 644 14.42 -15.15 -26.04
C THR A 644 13.17 -15.20 -26.91
N GLY A 645 12.65 -14.06 -27.36
CA GLY A 645 11.37 -13.95 -28.05
C GLY A 645 10.14 -14.04 -27.14
N HIS A 646 10.35 -14.04 -25.80
CA HIS A 646 9.31 -14.22 -24.79
C HIS A 646 9.13 -12.98 -23.93
N ILE A 647 8.01 -12.95 -23.19
CA ILE A 647 7.83 -12.06 -22.06
C ILE A 647 8.25 -12.82 -20.80
N HIS A 648 9.02 -12.15 -19.95
CA HIS A 648 9.48 -12.66 -18.66
C HIS A 648 8.86 -11.80 -17.56
N THR A 649 7.91 -12.36 -16.84
CA THR A 649 7.39 -11.74 -15.62
C THR A 649 8.28 -12.11 -14.43
N SER A 650 8.31 -11.32 -13.38
CA SER A 650 8.93 -11.68 -12.11
C SER A 650 7.86 -12.08 -11.08
N PHE A 651 8.04 -13.26 -10.45
CA PHE A 651 7.17 -13.75 -9.37
C PHE A 651 7.76 -13.40 -8.01
N ASN A 652 7.08 -12.53 -7.26
CA ASN A 652 7.54 -12.10 -5.94
C ASN A 652 6.96 -13.01 -4.85
N GLN A 653 7.82 -13.69 -4.10
CA GLN A 653 7.43 -14.53 -2.96
C GLN A 653 7.19 -13.72 -1.68
N ALA A 654 7.94 -12.63 -1.48
CA ALA A 654 8.01 -11.86 -0.23
C ALA A 654 7.22 -10.55 -0.25
N LEU A 655 6.20 -10.41 -1.11
CA LEU A 655 5.46 -9.15 -1.25
C LEU A 655 4.09 -9.17 -0.55
N THR A 656 3.37 -10.29 -0.61
CA THR A 656 2.01 -10.36 -0.09
C THR A 656 1.98 -10.90 1.34
N ALA A 657 1.23 -10.29 2.24
CA ALA A 657 1.08 -10.78 3.61
C ALA A 657 0.29 -12.11 3.74
N THR A 658 -0.30 -12.60 2.63
CA THR A 658 -1.07 -13.84 2.60
C THR A 658 -0.27 -15.07 2.16
N GLY A 659 0.96 -14.90 1.67
CA GLY A 659 1.73 -15.98 1.07
C GLY A 659 1.48 -16.21 -0.43
N ARG A 660 0.47 -15.56 -1.02
CA ARG A 660 0.25 -15.63 -2.47
C ARG A 660 1.43 -15.01 -3.22
N LEU A 661 1.77 -15.59 -4.37
CA LEU A 661 2.71 -14.97 -5.30
C LEU A 661 2.09 -13.71 -5.91
N SER A 662 2.91 -12.73 -6.21
CA SER A 662 2.51 -11.62 -7.07
C SER A 662 3.41 -11.57 -8.31
N SER A 663 2.87 -11.08 -9.41
CA SER A 663 3.56 -10.96 -10.68
C SER A 663 3.82 -9.49 -10.98
N SER A 664 5.02 -9.15 -11.42
CA SER A 664 5.40 -7.79 -11.81
C SER A 664 6.29 -7.80 -13.06
N ASP A 665 6.32 -6.68 -13.75
CA ASP A 665 7.20 -6.35 -14.86
C ASP A 665 7.19 -7.34 -16.05
N PRO A 666 5.99 -7.69 -16.60
CA PRO A 666 4.64 -7.19 -16.38
C PRO A 666 3.81 -8.01 -15.38
N ASN A 667 2.76 -7.40 -14.78
CA ASN A 667 1.80 -8.16 -13.98
C ASN A 667 0.82 -8.93 -14.88
N LEU A 668 1.04 -10.25 -15.01
CA LEU A 668 0.21 -11.15 -15.80
C LEU A 668 -0.97 -11.75 -15.03
N GLN A 669 -0.97 -11.67 -13.68
CA GLN A 669 -2.06 -12.19 -12.85
C GLN A 669 -3.32 -11.31 -12.86
N ASN A 670 -3.23 -10.07 -13.35
CA ASN A 670 -4.34 -9.11 -13.39
C ASN A 670 -5.06 -9.03 -14.75
N ILE A 671 -4.76 -9.93 -15.69
CA ILE A 671 -5.47 -10.02 -16.98
C ILE A 671 -6.91 -10.50 -16.71
N PRO A 672 -7.95 -9.74 -17.12
CA PRO A 672 -9.33 -10.10 -16.77
C PRO A 672 -9.75 -11.45 -17.36
N VAL A 673 -10.39 -12.29 -16.52
CA VAL A 673 -10.88 -13.62 -16.92
C VAL A 673 -12.33 -13.55 -17.43
N ARG A 674 -13.15 -12.68 -16.81
CA ARG A 674 -14.61 -12.73 -16.96
C ARG A 674 -15.17 -11.84 -18.07
N SER A 675 -14.41 -10.84 -18.51
CA SER A 675 -14.85 -9.94 -19.59
C SER A 675 -14.50 -10.51 -20.95
N GLU A 676 -15.36 -10.33 -21.95
CA GLU A 676 -15.09 -10.73 -23.34
C GLU A 676 -13.78 -10.10 -23.85
N ASP A 677 -13.55 -8.85 -23.50
CA ASP A 677 -12.31 -8.14 -23.86
C ASP A 677 -11.06 -8.75 -23.22
N GLY A 678 -11.17 -9.22 -21.98
CA GLY A 678 -10.07 -9.95 -21.30
C GLY A 678 -9.79 -11.30 -21.97
N LYS A 679 -10.82 -11.99 -22.43
CA LYS A 679 -10.70 -13.26 -23.18
C LYS A 679 -9.92 -13.06 -24.50
N GLU A 680 -10.15 -11.95 -25.21
CA GLU A 680 -9.41 -11.64 -26.44
C GLU A 680 -7.90 -11.48 -26.15
N ILE A 681 -7.53 -10.87 -25.02
CA ILE A 681 -6.13 -10.76 -24.61
C ILE A 681 -5.53 -12.14 -24.27
N ARG A 682 -6.29 -13.02 -23.61
CA ARG A 682 -5.82 -14.38 -23.27
C ARG A 682 -5.57 -15.25 -24.49
N LYS A 683 -6.26 -15.03 -25.60
CA LYS A 683 -5.99 -15.70 -26.88
C LYS A 683 -4.57 -15.46 -27.40
N CYS A 684 -3.99 -14.32 -27.06
CA CYS A 684 -2.67 -13.93 -27.52
C CYS A 684 -1.52 -14.63 -26.76
N PHE A 685 -1.80 -15.31 -25.65
CA PHE A 685 -0.81 -16.11 -24.92
C PHE A 685 -0.81 -17.54 -25.50
N VAL A 686 0.29 -17.90 -26.13
CA VAL A 686 0.43 -19.15 -26.86
C VAL A 686 1.58 -20.01 -26.33
N PRO A 687 1.56 -21.32 -26.50
CA PRO A 687 2.67 -22.18 -26.09
C PRO A 687 3.88 -21.99 -27.02
N GLU A 688 4.97 -22.67 -26.70
CA GLU A 688 6.13 -22.80 -27.57
C GLU A 688 5.74 -23.39 -28.93
N GLN A 689 6.59 -23.17 -29.92
CA GLN A 689 6.39 -23.77 -31.22
C GLN A 689 6.29 -25.29 -31.11
N ASP A 690 5.35 -25.88 -31.84
CA ASP A 690 5.05 -27.32 -31.81
C ASP A 690 4.54 -27.87 -30.48
N CYS A 691 4.15 -26.99 -29.53
CA CYS A 691 3.56 -27.33 -28.25
C CYS A 691 2.06 -27.02 -28.21
N MET A 692 1.39 -27.58 -27.22
CA MET A 692 0.01 -27.30 -26.83
C MET A 692 -0.01 -26.50 -25.53
N PHE A 693 -0.99 -25.62 -25.40
CA PHE A 693 -1.25 -24.95 -24.13
C PHE A 693 -2.07 -25.88 -23.24
N PHE A 694 -1.61 -26.05 -22.01
CA PHE A 694 -2.29 -26.84 -20.99
C PHE A 694 -2.52 -25.97 -19.75
N SER A 695 -3.74 -25.94 -19.24
CA SER A 695 -4.11 -25.25 -18.00
C SER A 695 -4.69 -26.25 -17.02
N ALA A 696 -4.33 -26.10 -15.73
CA ALA A 696 -4.92 -26.86 -14.63
C ALA A 696 -5.26 -25.89 -13.50
N ASP A 697 -6.53 -25.92 -13.05
CA ASP A 697 -7.08 -24.98 -12.07
C ASP A 697 -7.74 -25.74 -10.90
N TYR A 698 -7.55 -25.23 -9.67
CA TYR A 698 -8.20 -25.85 -8.50
C TYR A 698 -9.70 -25.53 -8.45
N SER A 699 -10.52 -26.54 -8.39
CA SER A 699 -11.97 -26.40 -8.25
C SER A 699 -12.36 -26.02 -6.83
N GLN A 700 -12.74 -24.75 -6.63
CA GLN A 700 -13.28 -24.23 -5.35
C GLN A 700 -12.38 -24.45 -4.13
N ILE A 701 -11.08 -24.30 -4.26
CA ILE A 701 -10.10 -24.63 -3.22
C ILE A 701 -10.37 -23.91 -1.89
N GLU A 702 -10.72 -22.62 -1.91
CA GLU A 702 -11.01 -21.85 -0.68
C GLU A 702 -12.22 -22.43 0.10
N LEU A 703 -13.25 -22.88 -0.61
CA LEU A 703 -14.41 -23.53 0.01
C LEU A 703 -14.05 -24.90 0.59
N ARG A 704 -13.18 -25.64 -0.06
CA ARG A 704 -12.69 -26.95 0.43
C ARG A 704 -11.81 -26.77 1.68
N ILE A 705 -10.99 -25.73 1.71
CA ILE A 705 -10.20 -25.37 2.91
C ILE A 705 -11.14 -24.93 4.04
N MET A 706 -12.18 -24.16 3.75
CA MET A 706 -13.18 -23.77 4.76
C MET A 706 -13.91 -25.01 5.32
N ALA A 707 -14.29 -25.96 4.48
CA ALA A 707 -14.89 -27.22 4.93
C ALA A 707 -13.96 -27.99 5.89
N HIS A 708 -12.67 -28.04 5.56
CA HIS A 708 -11.66 -28.68 6.39
C HIS A 708 -11.46 -27.98 7.74
N LEU A 709 -11.28 -26.66 7.72
CA LEU A 709 -11.01 -25.84 8.91
C LEU A 709 -12.20 -25.78 9.86
N SER A 710 -13.41 -25.65 9.32
CA SER A 710 -14.63 -25.60 10.12
C SER A 710 -15.06 -26.98 10.64
N GLY A 711 -14.70 -28.06 9.95
CA GLY A 711 -15.20 -29.41 10.22
C GLY A 711 -16.72 -29.52 10.07
N ASP A 712 -17.34 -28.72 9.20
CA ASP A 712 -18.79 -28.74 8.95
C ASP A 712 -19.18 -29.98 8.15
N GLU A 713 -19.94 -30.89 8.77
CA GLU A 713 -20.27 -32.18 8.18
C GLU A 713 -21.09 -32.05 6.91
N ASN A 714 -22.01 -31.08 6.86
CA ASN A 714 -22.85 -30.87 5.68
C ASN A 714 -22.02 -30.40 4.50
N MET A 715 -21.03 -29.52 4.75
CA MET A 715 -20.14 -29.02 3.74
C MET A 715 -19.14 -30.10 3.25
N ILE A 716 -18.62 -30.87 4.19
CA ILE A 716 -17.72 -31.99 3.90
C ILE A 716 -18.45 -33.05 3.05
N GLU A 717 -19.67 -33.43 3.44
CA GLU A 717 -20.43 -34.43 2.72
C GLU A 717 -20.82 -33.99 1.31
N ALA A 718 -21.21 -32.70 1.16
CA ALA A 718 -21.51 -32.14 -0.15
C ALA A 718 -20.31 -32.26 -1.11
N PHE A 719 -19.10 -31.96 -0.62
CA PHE A 719 -17.88 -32.09 -1.44
C PHE A 719 -17.49 -33.55 -1.72
N ARG A 720 -17.69 -34.48 -0.76
CA ARG A 720 -17.41 -35.90 -0.96
C ARG A 720 -18.33 -36.56 -1.97
N GLN A 721 -19.59 -36.12 -1.99
CA GLN A 721 -20.58 -36.63 -2.96
C GLN A 721 -20.49 -35.93 -4.33
N GLY A 722 -19.57 -34.96 -4.49
CA GLY A 722 -19.41 -34.20 -5.73
C GLY A 722 -20.57 -33.27 -6.05
N PHE A 723 -21.37 -32.87 -5.04
CA PHE A 723 -22.46 -31.91 -5.24
C PHE A 723 -21.92 -30.50 -5.47
N ASP A 724 -22.57 -29.76 -6.34
CA ASP A 724 -22.34 -28.35 -6.52
C ASP A 724 -22.74 -27.59 -5.25
N ILE A 725 -21.75 -27.15 -4.47
CA ILE A 725 -21.96 -26.43 -3.20
C ILE A 725 -22.81 -25.16 -3.38
N HIS A 726 -22.71 -24.50 -4.55
CA HIS A 726 -23.48 -23.30 -4.83
C HIS A 726 -24.95 -23.65 -5.15
N ALA A 727 -25.18 -24.73 -5.89
CA ALA A 727 -26.52 -25.25 -6.10
C ALA A 727 -27.13 -25.80 -4.82
N ALA A 728 -26.34 -26.53 -3.99
CA ALA A 728 -26.79 -27.00 -2.69
C ALA A 728 -27.14 -25.86 -1.73
N THR A 729 -26.34 -24.81 -1.70
CA THR A 729 -26.64 -23.58 -0.93
C THR A 729 -27.93 -22.91 -1.43
N ALA A 730 -28.07 -22.76 -2.75
CA ALA A 730 -29.25 -22.18 -3.37
C ALA A 730 -30.52 -23.00 -3.05
N ALA A 731 -30.49 -24.32 -3.20
CA ALA A 731 -31.57 -25.23 -2.88
C ALA A 731 -32.08 -25.05 -1.43
N LYS A 732 -31.15 -24.97 -0.49
CA LYS A 732 -31.45 -24.77 0.94
C LYS A 732 -32.04 -23.38 1.23
N ILE A 733 -31.44 -22.31 0.66
CA ILE A 733 -31.85 -20.92 0.88
C ILE A 733 -33.27 -20.70 0.33
N TRP A 734 -33.55 -21.19 -0.88
CA TRP A 734 -34.87 -20.99 -1.53
C TRP A 734 -35.81 -22.16 -1.34
N HIS A 735 -35.51 -23.15 -0.45
CA HIS A 735 -36.36 -24.30 -0.12
C HIS A 735 -36.82 -25.08 -1.36
N LYS A 736 -35.89 -25.40 -2.27
CA LYS A 736 -36.09 -26.13 -3.49
C LYS A 736 -35.26 -27.41 -3.51
N ASP A 737 -35.57 -28.33 -4.42
CA ASP A 737 -34.67 -29.41 -4.75
C ASP A 737 -33.50 -28.87 -5.58
N ILE A 738 -32.32 -29.53 -5.45
CA ILE A 738 -31.10 -29.09 -6.18
C ILE A 738 -31.34 -29.07 -7.69
N ALA A 739 -32.15 -29.99 -8.20
CA ALA A 739 -32.50 -30.09 -9.61
C ALA A 739 -33.35 -28.91 -10.13
N ASP A 740 -34.04 -28.20 -9.24
CA ASP A 740 -34.93 -27.08 -9.56
C ASP A 740 -34.24 -25.72 -9.37
N VAL A 741 -32.94 -25.70 -8.99
CA VAL A 741 -32.17 -24.47 -8.82
C VAL A 741 -31.85 -23.87 -10.18
N THR A 742 -32.29 -22.64 -10.39
CA THR A 742 -32.02 -21.91 -11.62
C THR A 742 -30.54 -21.45 -11.69
N SER A 743 -30.03 -21.22 -12.90
CA SER A 743 -28.66 -20.69 -13.08
C SER A 743 -28.44 -19.34 -12.39
N GLU A 744 -29.49 -18.50 -12.29
CA GLU A 744 -29.45 -17.20 -11.62
C GLU A 744 -29.36 -17.35 -10.10
N GLU A 745 -30.16 -18.24 -9.50
CA GLU A 745 -30.10 -18.56 -8.07
C GLU A 745 -28.75 -19.15 -7.70
N ARG A 746 -28.21 -20.07 -8.51
CA ARG A 746 -26.87 -20.63 -8.34
C ARG A 746 -25.81 -19.54 -8.39
N LYS A 747 -25.90 -18.58 -9.33
CA LYS A 747 -24.97 -17.45 -9.44
C LYS A 747 -25.05 -16.53 -8.21
N LYS A 748 -26.25 -16.23 -7.72
CA LYS A 748 -26.46 -15.49 -6.48
C LYS A 748 -25.88 -16.21 -5.26
N ALA A 749 -26.13 -17.51 -5.13
CA ALA A 749 -25.56 -18.33 -4.06
C ALA A 749 -24.02 -18.37 -4.13
N LYS A 750 -23.45 -18.45 -5.34
CA LYS A 750 -21.97 -18.36 -5.52
C LYS A 750 -21.42 -17.05 -4.99
N GLN A 751 -22.05 -15.93 -5.31
CA GLN A 751 -21.62 -14.61 -4.81
C GLN A 751 -21.78 -14.49 -3.29
N ALA A 752 -22.86 -15.02 -2.74
CA ALA A 752 -23.11 -15.04 -1.31
C ALA A 752 -22.07 -15.93 -0.58
N ASN A 753 -21.83 -17.16 -1.05
CA ASN A 753 -20.87 -18.09 -0.46
C ASN A 753 -19.48 -17.47 -0.32
N PHE A 754 -18.96 -16.89 -1.40
CA PHE A 754 -17.65 -16.21 -1.34
C PHE A 754 -17.69 -14.96 -0.45
N GLY A 755 -18.75 -14.16 -0.55
CA GLY A 755 -18.89 -12.97 0.30
C GLY A 755 -18.89 -13.31 1.79
N ILE A 756 -19.66 -14.33 2.18
CA ILE A 756 -19.83 -14.75 3.59
C ILE A 756 -18.53 -15.30 4.15
N ILE A 757 -17.79 -16.13 3.39
CA ILE A 757 -16.50 -16.67 3.82
C ILE A 757 -15.49 -15.55 4.09
N TYR A 758 -15.55 -14.47 3.31
CA TYR A 758 -14.71 -13.27 3.53
C TYR A 758 -15.27 -12.29 4.57
N GLY A 759 -16.29 -12.68 5.32
CA GLY A 759 -16.86 -11.87 6.40
C GLY A 759 -17.60 -10.63 5.91
N ILE A 760 -18.31 -10.72 4.78
CA ILE A 760 -19.12 -9.61 4.26
C ILE A 760 -20.25 -9.27 5.23
N THR A 761 -20.52 -8.00 5.42
CA THR A 761 -21.67 -7.53 6.21
C THR A 761 -22.96 -7.62 5.39
N THR A 762 -24.12 -7.65 6.08
CA THR A 762 -25.43 -7.61 5.43
C THR A 762 -25.54 -6.45 4.44
N TYR A 763 -25.11 -5.27 4.84
CA TYR A 763 -25.07 -4.09 3.98
C TYR A 763 -24.15 -4.26 2.75
N GLY A 764 -22.96 -4.82 2.96
CA GLY A 764 -22.01 -5.09 1.86
C GLY A 764 -22.54 -6.12 0.86
N LEU A 765 -23.23 -7.18 1.35
CA LEU A 765 -23.85 -8.18 0.49
C LEU A 765 -25.02 -7.60 -0.29
N ALA A 766 -25.87 -6.81 0.37
CA ALA A 766 -27.01 -6.12 -0.26
C ALA A 766 -26.57 -5.23 -1.42
N GLN A 767 -25.53 -4.41 -1.20
CA GLN A 767 -24.95 -3.56 -2.25
C GLN A 767 -24.33 -4.37 -3.40
N ARG A 768 -23.59 -5.44 -3.08
CA ARG A 768 -22.88 -6.24 -4.08
C ARG A 768 -23.80 -7.03 -4.99
N MET A 769 -24.94 -7.47 -4.45
CA MET A 769 -25.93 -8.29 -5.16
C MET A 769 -27.11 -7.46 -5.70
N GLU A 770 -27.14 -6.15 -5.42
CA GLU A 770 -28.25 -5.24 -5.78
C GLU A 770 -29.61 -5.70 -5.22
N ILE A 771 -29.61 -6.24 -3.98
CA ILE A 771 -30.80 -6.70 -3.24
C ILE A 771 -31.02 -5.83 -2.01
N ASP A 772 -32.19 -5.97 -1.37
CA ASP A 772 -32.44 -5.26 -0.12
C ASP A 772 -31.70 -5.89 1.09
N ASN A 773 -31.58 -5.11 2.18
CA ASN A 773 -30.90 -5.57 3.39
C ASN A 773 -31.59 -6.76 4.07
N ARG A 774 -32.88 -6.94 3.88
CA ARG A 774 -33.67 -8.06 4.44
C ARG A 774 -33.30 -9.33 3.69
N GLU A 775 -33.34 -9.31 2.36
CA GLU A 775 -32.93 -10.42 1.50
C GLU A 775 -31.49 -10.82 1.74
N ALA A 776 -30.56 -9.85 1.84
CA ALA A 776 -29.17 -10.12 2.17
C ALA A 776 -28.99 -10.79 3.55
N ARG A 777 -29.78 -10.39 4.54
CA ARG A 777 -29.77 -11.03 5.86
C ARG A 777 -30.30 -12.46 5.80
N GLU A 778 -31.41 -12.69 5.08
CA GLU A 778 -31.98 -14.00 4.89
C GLU A 778 -30.99 -14.96 4.20
N LEU A 779 -30.24 -14.48 3.21
CA LEU A 779 -29.17 -15.22 2.55
C LEU A 779 -28.04 -15.61 3.54
N ILE A 780 -27.56 -14.68 4.35
CA ILE A 780 -26.50 -14.93 5.34
C ILE A 780 -26.98 -15.92 6.41
N GLU A 781 -28.19 -15.73 6.95
CA GLU A 781 -28.72 -16.63 7.97
C GLU A 781 -29.02 -18.02 7.40
N GLY A 782 -29.54 -18.11 6.17
CA GLY A 782 -29.76 -19.38 5.47
C GLY A 782 -28.46 -20.14 5.23
N TYR A 783 -27.37 -19.43 4.86
CA TYR A 783 -26.05 -20.03 4.71
C TYR A 783 -25.55 -20.64 6.03
N PHE A 784 -25.63 -19.89 7.12
CA PHE A 784 -25.19 -20.38 8.43
C PHE A 784 -26.12 -21.40 9.07
N ALA A 785 -27.41 -21.42 8.70
CA ALA A 785 -28.30 -22.51 9.07
C ALA A 785 -27.95 -23.81 8.34
N THR A 786 -27.44 -23.70 7.10
CA THR A 786 -26.97 -24.86 6.31
C THR A 786 -25.62 -25.37 6.79
N PHE A 787 -24.70 -24.44 7.15
CA PHE A 787 -23.32 -24.72 7.56
C PHE A 787 -23.00 -24.09 8.94
N PRO A 788 -23.58 -24.64 10.03
CA PRO A 788 -23.49 -23.99 11.36
C PRO A 788 -22.08 -23.95 11.93
N LYS A 789 -21.22 -24.94 11.61
CA LYS A 789 -19.84 -24.95 12.09
C LYS A 789 -18.93 -23.94 11.39
N VAL A 790 -19.32 -23.48 10.20
CA VAL A 790 -18.62 -22.36 9.54
C VAL A 790 -18.71 -21.09 10.39
N ARG A 791 -19.91 -20.74 10.91
CA ARG A 791 -20.06 -19.59 11.82
C ARG A 791 -19.22 -19.74 13.09
N ALA A 792 -19.24 -20.94 13.69
CA ALA A 792 -18.47 -21.24 14.89
C ALA A 792 -16.96 -21.08 14.64
N TYR A 793 -16.48 -21.59 13.52
CA TYR A 793 -15.07 -21.42 13.10
C TYR A 793 -14.70 -19.94 12.92
N MET A 794 -15.53 -19.15 12.27
CA MET A 794 -15.27 -17.72 12.05
C MET A 794 -15.14 -16.97 13.39
N GLU A 795 -15.99 -17.25 14.37
CA GLU A 795 -15.87 -16.64 15.70
C GLU A 795 -14.62 -17.15 16.44
N GLN A 796 -14.34 -18.45 16.38
CA GLN A 796 -13.13 -19.02 16.96
C GLN A 796 -11.85 -18.41 16.36
N ALA A 797 -11.79 -18.22 15.03
CA ALA A 797 -10.64 -17.61 14.37
C ALA A 797 -10.36 -16.18 14.88
N LYS A 798 -11.42 -15.37 15.11
CA LYS A 798 -11.28 -14.04 15.71
C LYS A 798 -10.77 -14.12 17.15
N GLU A 799 -11.32 -15.02 17.96
CA GLU A 799 -10.90 -15.21 19.37
C GLU A 799 -9.43 -15.68 19.47
N GLU A 800 -9.04 -16.62 18.63
CA GLU A 800 -7.65 -17.08 18.58
C GLU A 800 -6.70 -15.96 18.13
N ALA A 801 -7.10 -15.16 17.13
CA ALA A 801 -6.32 -14.02 16.68
C ALA A 801 -6.17 -12.95 17.78
N ARG A 802 -7.23 -12.70 18.58
CA ARG A 802 -7.13 -11.80 19.75
C ARG A 802 -6.16 -12.32 20.82
N ARG A 803 -6.15 -13.65 21.04
CA ARG A 803 -5.29 -14.29 22.03
C ARG A 803 -3.84 -14.36 21.58
N LYS A 804 -3.59 -14.72 20.30
CA LYS A 804 -2.24 -14.94 19.76
C LYS A 804 -1.60 -13.68 19.19
N GLY A 805 -2.39 -12.67 18.78
CA GLY A 805 -1.94 -11.50 18.04
C GLY A 805 -1.75 -11.73 16.53
N TYR A 806 -2.01 -12.95 16.04
CA TYR A 806 -1.89 -13.32 14.63
C TYR A 806 -2.88 -14.41 14.23
N ALA A 807 -3.17 -14.51 12.94
CA ALA A 807 -3.82 -15.64 12.30
C ALA A 807 -2.77 -16.57 11.67
N GLU A 808 -3.04 -17.89 11.63
CA GLU A 808 -2.09 -18.92 11.21
C GLU A 808 -2.73 -19.86 10.19
N THR A 809 -1.98 -20.25 9.14
CA THR A 809 -2.40 -21.19 8.10
C THR A 809 -2.18 -22.63 8.53
N LEU A 810 -2.64 -23.59 7.70
CA LEU A 810 -2.39 -25.03 7.88
C LEU A 810 -0.89 -25.38 7.91
N PHE A 811 -0.04 -24.54 7.35
CA PHE A 811 1.41 -24.75 7.24
C PHE A 811 2.23 -23.85 8.18
N GLY A 812 1.57 -23.19 9.16
CA GLY A 812 2.25 -22.35 10.14
C GLY A 812 2.63 -20.95 9.65
N ARG A 813 2.15 -20.52 8.46
CA ARG A 813 2.32 -19.14 8.01
C ARG A 813 1.51 -18.21 8.89
N ARG A 814 2.12 -17.12 9.37
CA ARG A 814 1.50 -16.16 10.28
C ARG A 814 1.18 -14.86 9.58
N ARG A 815 0.03 -14.31 9.92
CA ARG A 815 -0.33 -12.92 9.62
C ARG A 815 -0.61 -12.20 10.91
N TYR A 816 0.23 -11.24 11.25
CA TYR A 816 0.08 -10.45 12.47
C TYR A 816 -1.08 -9.47 12.36
N LEU A 817 -1.86 -9.32 13.43
CA LEU A 817 -3.09 -8.53 13.46
C LEU A 817 -3.09 -7.60 14.68
N PRO A 818 -2.21 -6.60 14.73
CA PRO A 818 -2.11 -5.69 15.88
C PRO A 818 -3.42 -4.94 16.16
N ASP A 819 -4.21 -4.69 15.13
CA ASP A 819 -5.49 -3.98 15.21
C ASP A 819 -6.69 -4.83 15.64
N ILE A 820 -6.51 -6.13 15.95
CA ILE A 820 -7.62 -7.05 16.28
C ILE A 820 -8.36 -6.66 17.58
N THR A 821 -7.71 -5.91 18.46
CA THR A 821 -8.26 -5.40 19.73
C THR A 821 -8.57 -3.91 19.68
N SER A 822 -8.46 -3.27 18.52
CA SER A 822 -8.70 -1.83 18.37
C SER A 822 -10.10 -1.42 18.83
N LYS A 823 -10.21 -0.32 19.56
CA LYS A 823 -11.49 0.27 19.97
C LYS A 823 -12.28 0.82 18.77
N ASN A 824 -11.58 1.19 17.69
CA ASN A 824 -12.22 1.62 16.45
C ASN A 824 -12.88 0.44 15.73
N GLY A 825 -14.22 0.42 15.67
CA GLY A 825 -14.99 -0.68 15.06
C GLY A 825 -14.66 -0.94 13.58
N THR A 826 -14.29 0.08 12.81
CA THR A 826 -13.93 -0.08 11.38
C THR A 826 -12.57 -0.75 11.24
N VAL A 827 -11.58 -0.31 12.02
CA VAL A 827 -10.21 -0.86 12.05
C VAL A 827 -10.26 -2.30 12.58
N ARG A 828 -10.92 -2.51 13.72
CA ARG A 828 -11.12 -3.86 14.28
C ARG A 828 -11.84 -4.78 13.31
N GLY A 829 -12.92 -4.32 12.66
CA GLY A 829 -13.65 -5.13 11.69
C GLY A 829 -12.81 -5.52 10.46
N PHE A 830 -11.84 -4.70 10.07
CA PHE A 830 -10.87 -5.06 9.03
C PHE A 830 -9.91 -6.17 9.52
N ALA A 831 -9.38 -6.04 10.74
CA ALA A 831 -8.52 -7.05 11.35
C ALA A 831 -9.26 -8.38 11.58
N GLU A 832 -10.53 -8.33 12.03
CA GLU A 832 -11.41 -9.49 12.20
C GLU A 832 -11.65 -10.25 10.87
N ARG A 833 -11.87 -9.53 9.77
CA ARG A 833 -11.97 -10.16 8.44
C ARG A 833 -10.65 -10.82 8.03
N ASN A 834 -9.52 -10.17 8.30
CA ASN A 834 -8.21 -10.76 8.03
C ASN A 834 -7.95 -12.00 8.89
N ALA A 835 -8.43 -12.05 10.14
CA ALA A 835 -8.33 -13.24 10.99
C ALA A 835 -9.05 -14.46 10.40
N ILE A 836 -10.16 -14.24 9.68
CA ILE A 836 -10.91 -15.31 9.00
C ILE A 836 -10.25 -15.68 7.67
N ASN A 837 -9.83 -14.67 6.88
CA ASN A 837 -9.41 -14.87 5.50
C ASN A 837 -7.95 -15.38 5.39
N ALA A 838 -7.06 -14.94 6.28
CA ALA A 838 -5.65 -15.28 6.18
C ALA A 838 -5.37 -16.79 6.28
N PRO A 839 -6.01 -17.57 7.18
CA PRO A 839 -5.86 -19.01 7.22
C PRO A 839 -6.28 -19.70 5.92
N ILE A 840 -7.33 -19.22 5.26
CA ILE A 840 -7.87 -19.83 4.03
C ILE A 840 -6.97 -19.49 2.84
N GLN A 841 -6.77 -18.19 2.57
CA GLN A 841 -5.98 -17.73 1.42
C GLN A 841 -4.51 -18.13 1.52
N GLY A 842 -3.95 -18.10 2.73
CA GLY A 842 -2.57 -18.51 2.92
C GLY A 842 -2.39 -20.03 2.78
N SER A 843 -3.33 -20.83 3.25
CA SER A 843 -3.28 -22.29 3.04
C SER A 843 -3.45 -22.67 1.57
N GLU A 844 -4.32 -21.97 0.82
CA GLU A 844 -4.42 -22.11 -0.63
C GLU A 844 -3.09 -21.80 -1.32
N ALA A 845 -2.48 -20.66 -0.98
CA ALA A 845 -1.18 -20.26 -1.54
C ALA A 845 -0.09 -21.30 -1.26
N ASP A 846 -0.06 -21.89 -0.06
CA ASP A 846 0.91 -22.91 0.28
C ASP A 846 0.64 -24.25 -0.43
N ILE A 847 -0.63 -24.64 -0.61
CA ILE A 847 -1.02 -25.85 -1.35
C ILE A 847 -0.57 -25.76 -2.81
N ILE A 848 -0.81 -24.63 -3.49
CA ILE A 848 -0.39 -24.49 -4.89
C ILE A 848 1.14 -24.44 -5.01
N LYS A 849 1.85 -23.83 -4.08
CA LYS A 849 3.32 -23.84 -4.03
C LYS A 849 3.86 -25.27 -3.90
N ILE A 850 3.27 -26.08 -3.04
CA ILE A 850 3.63 -27.50 -2.89
C ILE A 850 3.39 -28.26 -4.19
N ALA A 851 2.26 -28.05 -4.86
CA ALA A 851 1.97 -28.66 -6.15
C ALA A 851 3.03 -28.26 -7.19
N MET A 852 3.36 -26.95 -7.31
CA MET A 852 4.38 -26.44 -8.23
C MET A 852 5.75 -27.11 -8.00
N ILE A 853 6.18 -27.22 -6.74
CA ILE A 853 7.45 -27.86 -6.36
C ILE A 853 7.46 -29.33 -6.79
N ARG A 854 6.40 -30.09 -6.49
CA ARG A 854 6.32 -31.53 -6.80
C ARG A 854 6.24 -31.78 -8.30
N ILE A 855 5.46 -31.00 -9.04
CA ILE A 855 5.37 -31.08 -10.50
C ILE A 855 6.75 -30.84 -11.12
N TRP A 856 7.44 -29.76 -10.70
CA TRP A 856 8.76 -29.43 -11.19
C TRP A 856 9.80 -30.53 -10.89
N GLN A 857 9.79 -31.10 -9.68
CA GLN A 857 10.65 -32.21 -9.29
C GLN A 857 10.40 -33.46 -10.15
N ARG A 858 9.12 -33.79 -10.37
CA ARG A 858 8.76 -34.92 -11.23
C ARG A 858 9.12 -34.70 -12.69
N PHE A 859 8.94 -33.49 -13.22
CA PHE A 859 9.36 -33.15 -14.57
C PHE A 859 10.86 -33.37 -14.75
N LYS A 860 11.67 -32.98 -13.76
CA LYS A 860 13.13 -33.25 -13.78
C LYS A 860 13.47 -34.73 -13.65
N ALA A 861 12.89 -35.42 -12.67
CA ALA A 861 13.15 -36.83 -12.43
C ALA A 861 12.76 -37.72 -13.61
N GLU A 862 11.67 -37.37 -14.29
CA GLU A 862 11.12 -38.12 -15.41
C GLU A 862 11.58 -37.58 -16.79
N ASN A 863 12.53 -36.64 -16.83
CA ASN A 863 13.06 -36.01 -18.05
C ASN A 863 11.97 -35.46 -18.99
N ILE A 864 10.94 -34.80 -18.43
CA ILE A 864 9.89 -34.10 -19.17
C ILE A 864 10.48 -32.83 -19.76
N ARG A 865 10.28 -32.60 -21.06
CA ARG A 865 10.73 -31.40 -21.80
C ARG A 865 9.75 -30.25 -21.69
N SER A 866 8.48 -30.58 -21.45
CA SER A 866 7.39 -29.61 -21.25
C SER A 866 7.66 -28.70 -20.05
N LYS A 867 7.15 -27.48 -20.09
CA LYS A 867 7.52 -26.41 -19.16
C LYS A 867 6.31 -25.83 -18.46
N MET A 868 6.41 -25.60 -17.16
CA MET A 868 5.52 -24.71 -16.42
C MET A 868 5.89 -23.27 -16.78
N ILE A 869 4.92 -22.43 -17.16
CA ILE A 869 5.19 -21.08 -17.70
C ILE A 869 4.52 -19.97 -16.93
N LEU A 870 3.34 -20.21 -16.32
CA LEU A 870 2.61 -19.20 -15.56
C LEU A 870 1.91 -19.82 -14.34
N GLN A 871 1.77 -19.02 -13.30
CA GLN A 871 0.87 -19.26 -12.18
C GLN A 871 -0.04 -18.03 -12.00
N VAL A 872 -1.35 -18.22 -11.99
CA VAL A 872 -2.35 -17.16 -11.89
C VAL A 872 -3.43 -17.58 -10.89
N HIS A 873 -3.40 -17.01 -9.68
CA HIS A 873 -4.27 -17.36 -8.56
C HIS A 873 -4.16 -18.85 -8.17
N ASP A 874 -5.14 -19.67 -8.52
CA ASP A 874 -5.23 -21.10 -8.29
C ASP A 874 -4.98 -21.97 -9.55
N GLU A 875 -4.53 -21.32 -10.64
CA GLU A 875 -4.29 -21.90 -11.96
C GLU A 875 -2.78 -22.03 -12.25
N LEU A 876 -2.38 -23.18 -12.82
CA LEU A 876 -1.04 -23.43 -13.37
C LEU A 876 -1.11 -23.65 -14.87
N ASN A 877 -0.22 -23.00 -15.60
CA ASN A 877 -0.18 -23.02 -17.07
C ASN A 877 1.13 -23.61 -17.59
N PHE A 878 1.02 -24.39 -18.64
CA PHE A 878 2.14 -25.16 -19.22
C PHE A 878 2.20 -25.05 -20.72
N SER A 879 3.41 -25.11 -21.26
CA SER A 879 3.70 -25.37 -22.66
C SER A 879 4.12 -26.83 -22.83
N VAL A 880 3.33 -27.63 -23.53
CA VAL A 880 3.44 -29.10 -23.50
C VAL A 880 3.65 -29.67 -24.91
N TYR A 881 4.69 -30.48 -25.04
CA TYR A 881 4.91 -31.25 -26.26
C TYR A 881 3.82 -32.31 -26.48
N PRO A 882 3.30 -32.50 -27.70
CA PRO A 882 2.20 -33.44 -27.98
C PRO A 882 2.46 -34.87 -27.55
N ASP A 883 3.71 -35.33 -27.67
CA ASP A 883 4.14 -36.69 -27.27
C ASP A 883 4.22 -36.87 -25.74
N GLU A 884 4.19 -35.78 -24.95
CA GLU A 884 4.18 -35.80 -23.49
C GLU A 884 2.79 -35.52 -22.89
N LYS A 885 1.78 -35.28 -23.70
CA LYS A 885 0.45 -34.83 -23.31
C LYS A 885 -0.15 -35.61 -22.15
N GLU A 886 -0.38 -36.92 -22.36
CA GLU A 886 -1.03 -37.77 -21.33
C GLU A 886 -0.21 -37.88 -20.05
N ARG A 887 1.12 -37.89 -20.19
CA ARG A 887 2.04 -37.99 -19.07
C ARG A 887 2.05 -36.74 -18.23
N VAL A 888 2.11 -35.57 -18.87
CA VAL A 888 2.08 -34.24 -18.19
C VAL A 888 0.75 -34.05 -17.49
N GLU A 889 -0.38 -34.29 -18.17
CA GLU A 889 -1.71 -34.18 -17.55
C GLU A 889 -1.83 -35.04 -16.29
N LYS A 890 -1.39 -36.31 -16.40
CA LYS A 890 -1.39 -37.22 -15.26
C LYS A 890 -0.55 -36.68 -14.09
N ILE A 891 0.69 -36.27 -14.35
CA ILE A 891 1.60 -35.73 -13.33
C ILE A 891 0.98 -34.51 -12.65
N VAL A 892 0.51 -33.55 -13.44
CA VAL A 892 -0.02 -32.29 -12.93
C VAL A 892 -1.26 -32.53 -12.06
N LEU A 893 -2.21 -33.33 -12.52
CA LEU A 893 -3.42 -33.62 -11.76
C LEU A 893 -3.12 -34.42 -10.50
N GLU A 894 -2.23 -35.43 -10.56
CA GLU A 894 -1.82 -36.21 -9.38
C GLU A 894 -1.19 -35.30 -8.31
N GLU A 895 -0.27 -34.42 -8.69
CA GLU A 895 0.44 -33.58 -7.72
C GLU A 895 -0.42 -32.42 -7.20
N MET A 896 -1.31 -31.83 -8.03
CA MET A 896 -2.25 -30.82 -7.54
C MET A 896 -3.26 -31.44 -6.57
N GLN A 897 -3.90 -32.56 -6.94
CA GLN A 897 -4.90 -33.21 -6.10
C GLN A 897 -4.28 -33.89 -4.85
N GLY A 898 -3.02 -34.30 -4.94
CA GLY A 898 -2.25 -34.88 -3.85
C GLY A 898 -1.42 -33.90 -3.03
N ALA A 899 -1.46 -32.59 -3.31
CA ALA A 899 -0.58 -31.60 -2.67
C ALA A 899 -0.76 -31.57 -1.14
N TYR A 900 -1.99 -31.69 -0.66
CA TYR A 900 -2.31 -31.80 0.77
C TYR A 900 -3.57 -32.63 1.00
N GLN A 901 -3.63 -33.34 2.12
CA GLN A 901 -4.77 -34.18 2.48
C GLN A 901 -5.77 -33.42 3.36
N LEU A 902 -6.78 -32.82 2.74
CA LEU A 902 -7.93 -32.25 3.43
C LEU A 902 -8.95 -33.34 3.84
N GLN A 903 -9.94 -32.98 4.65
CA GLN A 903 -11.10 -33.87 4.95
C GLN A 903 -12.02 -34.05 3.73
N VAL A 904 -11.85 -33.21 2.72
CA VAL A 904 -12.51 -33.27 1.41
C VAL A 904 -11.47 -33.43 0.31
N PRO A 905 -11.79 -34.06 -0.83
CA PRO A 905 -10.82 -34.20 -1.91
C PRO A 905 -10.44 -32.83 -2.49
N LEU A 906 -9.16 -32.61 -2.78
CA LEU A 906 -8.74 -31.56 -3.68
C LEU A 906 -9.05 -32.02 -5.12
N ILE A 907 -9.67 -31.16 -5.92
CA ILE A 907 -9.98 -31.43 -7.32
C ILE A 907 -9.33 -30.33 -8.16
N ALA A 908 -8.65 -30.74 -9.22
CA ALA A 908 -8.13 -29.84 -10.23
C ALA A 908 -8.81 -30.17 -11.57
N ASP A 909 -9.34 -29.15 -12.22
CA ASP A 909 -9.90 -29.25 -13.57
C ASP A 909 -8.78 -28.94 -14.58
N ALA A 910 -8.77 -29.62 -15.72
CA ALA A 910 -7.72 -29.47 -16.72
C ALA A 910 -8.31 -29.19 -18.10
N GLY A 911 -7.64 -28.35 -18.86
CA GLY A 911 -8.02 -28.00 -20.22
C GLY A 911 -6.84 -27.90 -21.17
N TRP A 912 -7.12 -28.11 -22.46
CA TRP A 912 -6.15 -28.10 -23.53
C TRP A 912 -6.58 -27.14 -24.66
N GLY A 913 -5.64 -26.39 -25.21
CA GLY A 913 -5.92 -25.46 -26.28
C GLY A 913 -4.70 -25.07 -27.08
N LYS A 914 -4.92 -24.22 -28.09
CA LYS A 914 -3.86 -23.57 -28.85
C LYS A 914 -3.33 -22.30 -28.18
N ASN A 915 -4.07 -21.81 -27.19
CA ASN A 915 -3.79 -20.60 -26.44
C ASN A 915 -4.40 -20.71 -25.03
N TRP A 916 -4.12 -19.72 -24.21
CA TRP A 916 -4.59 -19.70 -22.81
C TRP A 916 -6.13 -19.70 -22.70
N LEU A 917 -6.85 -18.99 -23.58
CA LEU A 917 -8.32 -18.95 -23.50
C LEU A 917 -8.95 -20.31 -23.83
N GLU A 918 -8.44 -21.01 -24.82
CA GLU A 918 -8.98 -22.32 -25.21
C GLU A 918 -8.72 -23.41 -24.17
N ALA A 919 -7.65 -23.25 -23.39
CA ALA A 919 -7.24 -24.20 -22.37
C ALA A 919 -7.90 -23.96 -20.99
N HIS A 920 -8.58 -22.81 -20.77
CA HIS A 920 -9.18 -22.43 -19.50
C HIS A 920 -10.67 -22.69 -19.40
#